data_9fa62ca24a024c69100e3513732e68da
#
_entry.id   9fa62ca24a024c69100e3513732e68da
#
_cell.length_a   1.000
_cell.length_b   1.000
_cell.length_c   1.000
_cell.angle_alpha   90.00
_cell.angle_beta   90.00
_cell.angle_gamma   90.00
#
_symmetry.space_group_name_H-M   'P 1'
#
loop_
_entity.id
_entity.type
_entity.pdbx_description
1 polymer ?
#
loop_
_entity_poly.entity_id
_entity_poly.type
_entity_poly.pdbx_seq_one_letter_code
_entity_poly.pdbx_strand_id
1 'polypeptide(L)'
;MGARMGEREGRWALMATTLFIAGCSAQADPVVKLKAHPPAAQAAAPAGRRAYFGELHLHTAYSFDAWSLMGTKTTPDQALKFARGETIPFGSTHAHRAWPLDFAAVTDHSENMGVMNQLDHPPNTFSLSDIGKRIAKDPASAFYILKNAVDKRTPIPELNAKPAMKNAWDVEKQAANGNYQPGKFTTFIAYEWSSMNQGRYNLHRNVIFKGDDAPLPFTSADSPKPEDLWTYLEKNRASGVEALAIPHNGNVSGGLMYDWNDSAGRPIDEAYAQRRALNEPLTEIAQNKGQSETNPELSSSDEFANFEIFDHLLTHPEEKSKSHGSYIREAFGRGLVILQKVGVNPYKMGVVGASDIHNGLSASDENAMAGGPFGIDPNTMLPDVEAAKHRLNLVPTPALIDEQAEASGGEHQNEDQTIFSSAGLTGVWAEQNTREAIFAALKRKETFATSGPRIRVRAFGGWSFTPAMLAKPDWVAKAYAGGTPMGGDLSARPAGAKAPSFIVQAMKAPESGNLDRVQMVKVWLDGDGYKEKVFDVALSGGRKVDPKTGKAPRVGDTVDLKTGKYTNTIGAPVLQTVWRDPEFDAARPAVYYVRVLEIPTPRWTTLLAIKRHLPFPPNRDKTIQERAWGSPIWFTPPGAKVAQLAGPQRR
;
A
#
# COMPACT_ATOMS: atom_id res chain seq x y z
N MET A 1 39.06 -9.76 -83.29
CA MET A 1 40.26 -10.57 -83.23
C MET A 1 40.19 -11.26 -81.90
N GLY A 2 39.77 -12.50 -81.77
CA GLY A 2 40.39 -13.74 -82.19
C GLY A 2 41.21 -14.21 -80.99
N ALA A 3 41.15 -15.34 -80.44
CA ALA A 3 40.60 -16.62 -80.74
C ALA A 3 40.92 -17.55 -79.53
N ARG A 4 40.04 -18.53 -79.33
CA ARG A 4 40.25 -19.99 -79.10
C ARG A 4 40.71 -20.49 -77.74
N MET A 5 39.80 -21.17 -77.06
CA MET A 5 39.55 -22.64 -77.04
C MET A 5 40.73 -23.48 -76.47
N GLY A 6 40.41 -24.28 -75.50
CA GLY A 6 41.19 -25.42 -74.98
C GLY A 6 40.41 -26.23 -73.96
N GLU A 7 39.65 -27.20 -74.46
CA GLU A 7 39.03 -28.27 -73.67
C GLU A 7 40.10 -29.21 -73.10
N ARG A 8 39.92 -29.74 -71.93
CA ARG A 8 40.28 -31.14 -71.61
C ARG A 8 39.37 -31.68 -70.49
N GLU A 9 38.76 -32.76 -70.83
CA GLU A 9 37.96 -33.66 -70.00
C GLU A 9 38.77 -34.31 -68.88
N GLY A 10 38.10 -34.70 -67.84
CA GLY A 10 38.67 -35.67 -66.94
C GLY A 10 37.97 -35.94 -65.63
N ARG A 11 37.08 -36.93 -65.68
CA ARG A 11 36.73 -37.88 -64.59
C ARG A 11 35.85 -37.44 -63.45
N TRP A 12 34.63 -37.95 -63.46
CA TRP A 12 33.64 -38.09 -62.39
C TRP A 12 34.18 -38.95 -61.23
N ALA A 13 34.11 -38.40 -60.02
CA ALA A 13 34.08 -39.19 -58.78
C ALA A 13 32.86 -38.76 -57.99
N LEU A 14 31.89 -39.65 -57.90
CA LEU A 14 30.72 -39.53 -57.01
C LEU A 14 31.25 -39.53 -55.56
N MET A 15 31.05 -38.41 -54.84
CA MET A 15 31.05 -38.41 -53.39
C MET A 15 29.60 -38.09 -52.97
N ALA A 16 28.96 -39.06 -52.35
CA ALA A 16 27.69 -38.93 -51.70
C ALA A 16 27.85 -38.03 -50.44
N THR A 17 27.35 -36.80 -50.51
CA THR A 17 27.29 -35.91 -49.36
C THR A 17 26.01 -36.20 -48.58
N THR A 18 26.12 -36.88 -47.49
CA THR A 18 25.06 -37.12 -46.52
C THR A 18 24.69 -35.76 -45.89
N LEU A 19 23.52 -35.24 -46.20
CA LEU A 19 22.98 -34.08 -45.51
C LEU A 19 22.62 -34.49 -44.06
N PHE A 20 23.42 -34.03 -43.09
CA PHE A 20 22.99 -34.01 -41.69
C PHE A 20 21.99 -32.85 -41.56
N ILE A 21 20.69 -33.17 -41.45
CA ILE A 21 19.67 -32.25 -40.92
C ILE A 21 19.91 -32.17 -39.43
N ALA A 22 20.57 -31.11 -38.96
CA ALA A 22 20.60 -30.75 -37.59
C ALA A 22 19.20 -30.30 -37.16
N GLY A 23 18.43 -31.21 -36.57
CA GLY A 23 17.22 -30.89 -35.88
C GLY A 23 17.55 -29.97 -34.70
N CYS A 24 17.14 -28.72 -34.74
CA CYS A 24 17.03 -27.88 -33.54
C CYS A 24 16.02 -28.50 -32.61
N SER A 25 16.47 -29.38 -31.70
CA SER A 25 15.67 -29.69 -30.50
C SER A 25 15.67 -28.46 -29.64
N ALA A 26 14.52 -27.79 -29.54
CA ALA A 26 14.27 -26.81 -28.49
C ALA A 26 14.50 -27.52 -27.16
N GLN A 27 15.62 -27.19 -26.51
CA GLN A 27 15.87 -27.57 -25.13
C GLN A 27 14.84 -26.84 -24.29
N ALA A 28 13.87 -27.59 -23.77
CA ALA A 28 13.01 -27.09 -22.72
C ALA A 28 13.89 -26.67 -21.54
N ASP A 29 13.72 -25.42 -21.08
CA ASP A 29 14.37 -24.93 -19.87
C ASP A 29 14.19 -25.94 -18.73
N PRO A 30 15.24 -26.18 -17.92
CA PRO A 30 15.15 -27.15 -16.83
C PRO A 30 14.09 -26.65 -15.84
N VAL A 31 13.01 -27.43 -15.69
CA VAL A 31 12.03 -27.24 -14.62
C VAL A 31 12.79 -27.30 -13.30
N VAL A 32 13.01 -26.15 -12.67
CA VAL A 32 13.60 -26.05 -11.35
C VAL A 32 12.65 -26.77 -10.39
N LYS A 33 13.00 -27.97 -9.98
CA LYS A 33 12.29 -28.69 -8.92
C LYS A 33 12.48 -27.90 -7.62
N LEU A 34 11.47 -27.12 -7.23
CA LEU A 34 11.42 -26.49 -5.92
C LEU A 34 11.62 -27.57 -4.85
N LYS A 35 12.64 -27.39 -4.00
CA LYS A 35 12.83 -28.25 -2.83
C LYS A 35 11.58 -28.10 -1.96
N ALA A 36 10.88 -29.19 -1.73
CA ALA A 36 9.76 -29.21 -0.79
C ALA A 36 10.29 -28.82 0.59
N HIS A 37 9.86 -27.65 1.07
CA HIS A 37 10.09 -27.31 2.47
C HIS A 37 9.36 -28.30 3.37
N PRO A 38 9.90 -28.65 4.55
CA PRO A 38 9.17 -29.49 5.50
C PRO A 38 7.81 -28.84 5.81
N PRO A 39 6.77 -29.63 6.04
CA PRO A 39 5.44 -29.10 6.30
C PRO A 39 5.52 -28.10 7.46
N ALA A 40 4.91 -26.93 7.25
CA ALA A 40 4.85 -25.87 8.27
C ALA A 40 4.36 -26.48 9.59
N ALA A 41 5.09 -26.20 10.67
CA ALA A 41 4.71 -26.63 12.01
C ALA A 41 3.23 -26.28 12.24
N GLN A 42 2.47 -27.22 12.81
CA GLN A 42 1.04 -27.06 13.10
C GLN A 42 0.81 -25.68 13.73
N ALA A 43 -0.11 -24.90 13.14
CA ALA A 43 -0.42 -23.56 13.58
C ALA A 43 -0.69 -23.54 15.09
N ALA A 44 0.07 -22.74 15.83
CA ALA A 44 -0.18 -22.53 17.27
C ALA A 44 -1.62 -22.06 17.48
N ALA A 45 -2.20 -22.43 18.61
CA ALA A 45 -3.57 -22.03 18.96
C ALA A 45 -3.77 -20.52 18.76
N PRO A 46 -4.94 -20.04 18.26
CA PRO A 46 -5.20 -18.63 17.92
C PRO A 46 -4.86 -17.61 19.00
N ALA A 47 -4.88 -18.03 20.28
CA ALA A 47 -4.51 -17.20 21.43
C ALA A 47 -3.05 -16.74 21.44
N GLY A 48 -2.17 -17.39 20.70
CA GLY A 48 -0.74 -17.06 20.61
C GLY A 48 -0.36 -15.97 19.61
N ARG A 49 -1.31 -15.38 18.87
CA ARG A 49 -1.02 -14.34 17.87
C ARG A 49 -0.49 -13.07 18.52
N ARG A 50 0.59 -12.54 17.94
CA ARG A 50 1.23 -11.29 18.34
C ARG A 50 1.06 -10.25 17.22
N ALA A 51 1.10 -8.96 17.62
CA ALA A 51 1.15 -7.87 16.64
C ALA A 51 2.57 -7.75 16.09
N TYR A 52 2.69 -7.75 14.78
CA TYR A 52 3.91 -7.44 14.03
C TYR A 52 3.65 -6.21 13.19
N PHE A 53 4.66 -5.33 13.12
CA PHE A 53 4.59 -4.07 12.37
C PHE A 53 5.56 -4.09 11.21
N GLY A 54 5.12 -3.64 10.04
CA GLY A 54 5.97 -3.67 8.86
C GLY A 54 5.54 -2.72 7.75
N GLU A 55 6.38 -2.72 6.73
CA GLU A 55 6.26 -1.92 5.52
C GLU A 55 5.90 -2.82 4.34
N LEU A 56 4.89 -2.42 3.57
CA LEU A 56 4.45 -3.15 2.37
C LEU A 56 4.43 -2.28 1.10
N HIS A 57 4.99 -1.06 1.18
CA HIS A 57 5.01 -0.12 0.06
C HIS A 57 6.21 0.83 0.19
N LEU A 58 7.30 0.50 -0.47
CA LEU A 58 8.57 1.20 -0.36
C LEU A 58 9.34 1.15 -1.68
N HIS A 59 9.87 2.30 -2.10
CA HIS A 59 10.64 2.43 -3.34
C HIS A 59 12.11 2.68 -3.08
N THR A 60 12.93 2.17 -3.99
CA THR A 60 14.39 2.31 -3.98
C THR A 60 14.90 2.94 -5.28
N ALA A 61 16.21 2.94 -5.49
CA ALA A 61 16.79 3.39 -6.75
C ALA A 61 16.34 2.56 -7.97
N TYR A 62 15.62 1.46 -7.77
CA TYR A 62 15.13 0.59 -8.85
C TYR A 62 13.77 1.05 -9.41
N SER A 63 13.06 1.93 -8.71
CA SER A 63 11.93 2.68 -9.25
C SER A 63 12.42 3.83 -10.13
N PHE A 64 11.83 3.99 -11.30
CA PHE A 64 12.27 4.99 -12.28
C PHE A 64 12.17 6.42 -11.75
N ASP A 65 11.12 6.73 -11.02
CA ASP A 65 10.85 8.06 -10.46
C ASP A 65 11.67 8.32 -9.19
N ALA A 66 11.85 7.33 -8.32
CA ALA A 66 12.74 7.44 -7.18
C ALA A 66 14.19 7.77 -7.63
N TRP A 67 14.67 7.10 -8.67
CA TRP A 67 15.98 7.40 -9.25
C TRP A 67 16.00 8.77 -9.92
N SER A 68 15.01 9.08 -10.79
CA SER A 68 15.04 10.23 -11.67
C SER A 68 14.62 11.55 -10.99
N LEU A 69 13.57 11.52 -10.16
CA LEU A 69 13.06 12.73 -9.49
C LEU A 69 13.71 12.98 -8.14
N MET A 70 13.95 11.90 -7.36
CA MET A 70 14.48 12.00 -6.00
C MET A 70 15.99 11.86 -5.92
N GLY A 71 16.64 11.41 -7.00
CA GLY A 71 18.09 11.12 -6.99
C GLY A 71 18.45 9.95 -6.06
N THR A 72 17.48 9.08 -5.77
CA THR A 72 17.65 7.94 -4.86
C THR A 72 18.73 6.99 -5.34
N LYS A 73 19.64 6.62 -4.43
CA LYS A 73 20.71 5.65 -4.66
C LYS A 73 20.64 4.45 -3.70
N THR A 74 19.72 4.47 -2.76
CA THR A 74 19.47 3.35 -1.84
C THR A 74 19.00 2.14 -2.61
N THR A 75 19.70 1.02 -2.46
CA THR A 75 19.36 -0.24 -3.11
C THR A 75 18.30 -1.01 -2.31
N PRO A 76 17.62 -2.01 -2.90
CA PRO A 76 16.68 -2.88 -2.19
C PRO A 76 17.28 -3.55 -0.94
N ASP A 77 18.53 -4.02 -1.02
CA ASP A 77 19.24 -4.59 0.12
C ASP A 77 19.46 -3.58 1.25
N GLN A 78 19.86 -2.35 0.92
CA GLN A 78 20.04 -1.28 1.90
C GLN A 78 18.72 -0.87 2.54
N ALA A 79 17.64 -0.77 1.75
CA ALA A 79 16.31 -0.44 2.26
C ALA A 79 15.81 -1.49 3.26
N LEU A 80 16.01 -2.78 2.99
CA LEU A 80 15.66 -3.87 3.91
C LEU A 80 16.55 -3.89 5.17
N LYS A 81 17.84 -3.59 5.05
CA LYS A 81 18.75 -3.41 6.20
C LYS A 81 18.31 -2.24 7.08
N PHE A 82 17.97 -1.10 6.47
CA PHE A 82 17.41 0.04 7.21
C PHE A 82 16.11 -0.34 7.92
N ALA A 83 15.19 -1.02 7.24
CA ALA A 83 13.91 -1.44 7.80
C ALA A 83 14.09 -2.34 9.05
N ARG A 84 15.10 -3.21 9.08
CA ARG A 84 15.40 -4.05 10.25
C ARG A 84 16.27 -3.36 11.32
N GLY A 85 16.54 -2.04 11.17
CA GLY A 85 17.22 -1.21 12.17
C GLY A 85 18.73 -1.13 12.02
N GLU A 86 19.31 -1.52 10.88
CA GLU A 86 20.74 -1.30 10.62
C GLU A 86 21.01 0.13 10.14
N THR A 87 22.20 0.61 10.42
CA THR A 87 22.71 1.85 9.87
C THR A 87 23.18 1.63 8.43
N ILE A 88 22.69 2.42 7.50
CA ILE A 88 23.07 2.37 6.08
C ILE A 88 23.70 3.68 5.63
N PRO A 89 24.55 3.67 4.61
CA PRO A 89 24.97 4.89 3.92
C PRO A 89 23.77 5.58 3.28
N PHE A 90 23.70 6.92 3.40
CA PHE A 90 22.63 7.72 2.80
C PHE A 90 23.18 9.08 2.37
N GLY A 91 23.36 9.29 1.07
CA GLY A 91 24.07 10.46 0.55
C GLY A 91 25.49 10.56 1.12
N SER A 92 25.83 11.70 1.69
CA SER A 92 27.11 11.96 2.37
C SER A 92 27.10 11.56 3.86
N THR A 93 26.01 10.98 4.36
CA THR A 93 25.81 10.64 5.76
C THR A 93 25.36 9.18 5.95
N HIS A 94 24.78 8.87 7.10
CA HIS A 94 24.20 7.58 7.43
C HIS A 94 22.79 7.75 7.98
N ALA A 95 21.92 6.78 7.70
CA ALA A 95 20.56 6.72 8.23
C ALA A 95 20.35 5.43 9.02
N HIS A 96 19.55 5.50 10.10
CA HIS A 96 19.07 4.34 10.84
C HIS A 96 17.69 4.62 11.41
N ARG A 97 16.88 3.56 11.62
CA ARG A 97 15.59 3.68 12.30
C ARG A 97 15.76 3.69 13.81
N ALA A 98 14.90 4.45 14.50
CA ALA A 98 14.84 4.44 15.97
C ALA A 98 14.39 3.06 16.53
N TRP A 99 13.65 2.29 15.75
CA TRP A 99 13.20 0.94 16.10
C TRP A 99 13.04 0.09 14.83
N PRO A 100 13.41 -1.21 14.87
CA PRO A 100 13.32 -2.10 13.73
C PRO A 100 11.86 -2.44 13.41
N LEU A 101 11.57 -2.66 12.13
CA LEU A 101 10.34 -3.30 11.69
C LEU A 101 10.42 -4.82 11.92
N ASP A 102 9.26 -5.46 12.02
CA ASP A 102 9.15 -6.92 12.08
C ASP A 102 9.16 -7.54 10.68
N PHE A 103 8.66 -6.83 9.68
CA PHE A 103 8.65 -7.28 8.29
C PHE A 103 8.70 -6.11 7.30
N ALA A 104 9.16 -6.38 6.07
CA ALA A 104 9.15 -5.40 5.00
C ALA A 104 9.06 -6.05 3.61
N ALA A 105 8.56 -5.27 2.65
CA ALA A 105 8.63 -5.53 1.23
C ALA A 105 9.12 -4.26 0.53
N VAL A 106 10.10 -4.38 -0.35
CA VAL A 106 10.40 -3.37 -1.36
C VAL A 106 9.45 -3.62 -2.52
N THR A 107 8.82 -2.57 -3.01
CA THR A 107 7.78 -2.63 -4.04
C THR A 107 8.08 -1.66 -5.17
N ASP A 108 9.31 -1.70 -5.69
CA ASP A 108 9.69 -0.85 -6.80
C ASP A 108 8.72 -1.00 -7.98
N HIS A 109 8.48 0.10 -8.69
CA HIS A 109 7.60 0.10 -9.86
C HIS A 109 8.05 -0.95 -10.87
N SER A 110 7.14 -1.82 -11.30
CA SER A 110 7.43 -2.84 -12.33
C SER A 110 7.73 -2.21 -13.68
N GLU A 111 7.18 -1.04 -13.93
CA GLU A 111 7.40 -0.25 -15.13
C GLU A 111 8.83 0.29 -15.16
N ASN A 112 9.62 -0.17 -16.13
CA ASN A 112 11.02 0.24 -16.29
C ASN A 112 11.94 -0.07 -15.09
N MET A 113 11.60 -1.07 -14.28
CA MET A 113 12.35 -1.48 -13.10
C MET A 113 13.85 -1.61 -13.41
N GLY A 114 14.67 -0.85 -12.69
CA GLY A 114 16.14 -0.88 -12.81
C GLY A 114 16.71 -0.33 -14.11
N VAL A 115 15.90 0.16 -15.05
CA VAL A 115 16.41 0.70 -16.33
C VAL A 115 17.26 1.94 -16.09
N MET A 116 16.83 2.84 -15.19
CA MET A 116 17.56 4.06 -14.86
C MET A 116 18.91 3.78 -14.19
N ASN A 117 19.02 2.72 -13.39
CA ASN A 117 20.27 2.33 -12.74
C ASN A 117 21.41 2.01 -13.72
N GLN A 118 21.10 1.69 -14.97
CA GLN A 118 22.11 1.50 -16.00
C GLN A 118 22.94 2.78 -16.23
N LEU A 119 22.39 3.95 -15.95
CA LEU A 119 23.11 5.24 -16.06
C LEU A 119 24.13 5.44 -14.95
N ASP A 120 24.04 4.71 -13.85
CA ASP A 120 25.05 4.72 -12.77
C ASP A 120 26.29 3.89 -13.13
N HIS A 121 26.21 3.02 -14.18
CA HIS A 121 27.25 2.09 -14.60
C HIS A 121 27.53 2.13 -16.12
N PRO A 122 27.92 3.30 -16.67
CA PRO A 122 28.28 3.41 -18.09
C PRO A 122 29.68 2.80 -18.35
N PRO A 123 29.98 2.37 -19.62
CA PRO A 123 29.10 2.41 -20.79
C PRO A 123 28.22 1.14 -20.90
N ASN A 124 26.98 1.31 -21.32
CA ASN A 124 26.06 0.23 -21.68
C ASN A 124 25.10 0.68 -22.81
N THR A 125 24.29 -0.22 -23.33
CA THR A 125 23.39 0.10 -24.46
C THR A 125 22.45 1.26 -24.14
N PHE A 126 21.90 1.34 -22.92
CA PHE A 126 21.01 2.43 -22.54
C PHE A 126 21.76 3.75 -22.40
N SER A 127 22.91 3.78 -21.71
CA SER A 127 23.70 5.01 -21.51
C SER A 127 24.24 5.58 -22.83
N LEU A 128 24.40 4.75 -23.88
CA LEU A 128 24.85 5.15 -25.20
C LEU A 128 23.69 5.60 -26.11
N SER A 129 22.44 5.31 -25.77
CA SER A 129 21.27 5.75 -26.53
C SER A 129 21.05 7.27 -26.38
N ASP A 130 20.31 7.88 -27.31
CA ASP A 130 20.02 9.31 -27.24
C ASP A 130 19.12 9.65 -26.03
N ILE A 131 18.17 8.76 -25.70
CA ILE A 131 17.32 8.89 -24.51
C ILE A 131 18.16 8.76 -23.23
N GLY A 132 19.04 7.76 -23.16
CA GLY A 132 19.93 7.57 -22.01
C GLY A 132 20.84 8.77 -21.77
N LYS A 133 21.44 9.33 -22.85
CA LYS A 133 22.26 10.55 -22.76
C LYS A 133 21.45 11.77 -22.29
N ARG A 134 20.22 11.92 -22.79
CA ARG A 134 19.31 13.00 -22.36
C ARG A 134 18.99 12.88 -20.88
N ILE A 135 18.59 11.69 -20.41
CA ILE A 135 18.26 11.43 -19.01
C ILE A 135 19.49 11.57 -18.10
N ALA A 136 20.68 11.13 -18.54
CA ALA A 136 21.91 11.30 -17.79
C ALA A 136 22.25 12.78 -17.56
N LYS A 137 21.96 13.64 -18.55
CA LYS A 137 22.17 15.10 -18.45
C LYS A 137 21.11 15.78 -17.58
N ASP A 138 19.86 15.30 -17.65
CA ASP A 138 18.72 15.82 -16.89
C ASP A 138 17.86 14.65 -16.42
N PRO A 139 18.15 14.08 -15.23
CA PRO A 139 17.43 12.92 -14.71
C PRO A 139 15.92 13.14 -14.58
N ALA A 140 15.47 14.33 -14.21
CA ALA A 140 14.05 14.65 -14.08
C ALA A 140 13.29 14.52 -15.40
N SER A 141 13.97 14.66 -16.55
CA SER A 141 13.37 14.50 -17.86
C SER A 141 12.80 13.09 -18.07
N ALA A 142 13.29 12.07 -17.38
CA ALA A 142 12.79 10.69 -17.48
C ALA A 142 11.29 10.59 -17.16
N PHE A 143 10.86 11.25 -16.08
CA PHE A 143 9.45 11.25 -15.68
C PHE A 143 8.55 11.81 -16.78
N TYR A 144 8.92 12.95 -17.34
CA TYR A 144 8.15 13.62 -18.38
C TYR A 144 8.18 12.85 -19.71
N ILE A 145 9.33 12.24 -20.05
CA ILE A 145 9.44 11.36 -21.23
C ILE A 145 8.46 10.19 -21.10
N LEU A 146 8.41 9.53 -19.93
CA LEU A 146 7.50 8.42 -19.67
C LEU A 146 6.05 8.88 -19.65
N LYS A 147 5.73 9.98 -18.96
CA LYS A 147 4.39 10.57 -18.97
C LYS A 147 3.90 10.83 -20.39
N ASN A 148 4.70 11.51 -21.22
CA ASN A 148 4.37 11.77 -22.61
C ASN A 148 4.18 10.49 -23.44
N ALA A 149 4.99 9.45 -23.19
CA ALA A 149 4.86 8.17 -23.87
C ALA A 149 3.54 7.47 -23.51
N VAL A 150 3.12 7.52 -22.26
CA VAL A 150 1.85 6.99 -21.78
C VAL A 150 0.68 7.79 -22.36
N ASP A 151 0.71 9.11 -22.28
CA ASP A 151 -0.35 9.99 -22.77
C ASP A 151 -0.56 9.85 -24.30
N LYS A 152 0.54 9.77 -25.04
CA LYS A 152 0.51 9.60 -26.50
C LYS A 152 0.39 8.14 -26.97
N ARG A 153 0.38 7.18 -26.02
CA ARG A 153 0.40 5.74 -26.30
C ARG A 153 1.54 5.33 -27.25
N THR A 154 2.70 5.96 -27.09
CA THR A 154 3.88 5.71 -27.93
C THR A 154 4.93 5.00 -27.08
N PRO A 155 5.09 3.68 -27.19
CA PRO A 155 6.10 2.94 -26.45
C PRO A 155 7.51 3.44 -26.76
N ILE A 156 8.37 3.48 -25.75
CA ILE A 156 9.79 3.80 -25.89
C ILE A 156 10.58 2.50 -25.64
N PRO A 157 11.08 1.85 -26.72
CA PRO A 157 11.72 0.53 -26.61
C PRO A 157 12.91 0.51 -25.65
N GLU A 158 13.72 1.56 -25.62
CA GLU A 158 14.90 1.69 -24.78
C GLU A 158 14.55 1.70 -23.28
N LEU A 159 13.36 2.21 -22.93
CA LEU A 159 12.87 2.23 -21.55
C LEU A 159 12.16 0.93 -21.17
N ASN A 160 11.69 0.14 -22.13
CA ASN A 160 11.08 -1.17 -21.88
C ASN A 160 12.08 -2.32 -22.12
N ALA A 161 13.26 -2.20 -21.56
CA ALA A 161 14.35 -3.15 -21.75
C ALA A 161 14.17 -4.39 -20.86
N LYS A 162 13.43 -5.39 -21.32
CA LYS A 162 13.17 -6.65 -20.58
C LYS A 162 14.41 -7.31 -19.94
N PRO A 163 15.60 -7.33 -20.58
CA PRO A 163 16.81 -7.86 -19.92
C PRO A 163 17.24 -7.07 -18.68
N ALA A 164 17.17 -5.73 -18.74
CA ALA A 164 17.48 -4.88 -17.58
C ALA A 164 16.49 -5.10 -16.45
N MET A 165 15.19 -5.13 -16.78
CA MET A 165 14.12 -5.41 -15.81
C MET A 165 14.29 -6.80 -15.17
N LYS A 166 14.68 -7.82 -15.96
CA LYS A 166 14.96 -9.15 -15.41
C LYS A 166 16.12 -9.14 -14.42
N ASN A 167 17.22 -8.46 -14.75
CA ASN A 167 18.36 -8.33 -13.85
C ASN A 167 17.99 -7.59 -12.56
N ALA A 168 17.22 -6.51 -12.67
CA ALA A 168 16.71 -5.76 -11.53
C ALA A 168 15.79 -6.63 -10.65
N TRP A 169 14.89 -7.40 -11.26
CA TRP A 169 14.03 -8.35 -10.54
C TRP A 169 14.82 -9.45 -9.82
N ASP A 170 15.88 -9.94 -10.42
CA ASP A 170 16.76 -10.91 -9.77
C ASP A 170 17.47 -10.28 -8.55
N VAL A 171 17.84 -8.99 -8.60
CA VAL A 171 18.38 -8.24 -7.44
C VAL A 171 17.31 -8.08 -6.34
N GLU A 172 16.07 -7.72 -6.69
CA GLU A 172 14.96 -7.63 -5.74
C GLU A 172 14.73 -8.95 -4.99
N LYS A 173 14.67 -10.06 -5.74
CA LYS A 173 14.53 -11.40 -5.15
C LYS A 173 15.69 -11.75 -4.23
N GLN A 174 16.92 -11.45 -4.64
CA GLN A 174 18.11 -11.69 -3.84
C GLN A 174 18.11 -10.84 -2.56
N ALA A 175 17.75 -9.56 -2.65
CA ALA A 175 17.65 -8.68 -1.50
C ALA A 175 16.60 -9.18 -0.51
N ALA A 176 15.41 -9.53 -1.00
CA ALA A 176 14.35 -10.07 -0.16
C ALA A 176 14.77 -11.38 0.52
N ASN A 177 15.38 -12.30 -0.19
CA ASN A 177 15.80 -13.59 0.36
C ASN A 177 17.01 -13.47 1.29
N GLY A 178 17.99 -12.62 0.95
CA GLY A 178 19.20 -12.40 1.74
C GLY A 178 18.94 -11.72 3.09
N ASN A 179 17.89 -10.93 3.18
CA ASN A 179 17.51 -10.23 4.41
C ASN A 179 16.45 -10.97 5.24
N TYR A 180 15.90 -12.10 4.76
CA TYR A 180 14.93 -12.89 5.49
C TYR A 180 15.55 -13.60 6.70
N GLN A 181 15.06 -13.28 7.90
CA GLN A 181 15.48 -13.88 9.17
C GLN A 181 14.26 -14.42 9.92
N PRO A 182 13.84 -15.68 9.67
CA PRO A 182 12.66 -16.26 10.29
C PRO A 182 12.64 -16.09 11.81
N GLY A 183 11.53 -15.63 12.35
CA GLY A 183 11.36 -15.33 13.77
C GLY A 183 11.87 -13.96 14.22
N LYS A 184 12.59 -13.22 13.37
CA LYS A 184 13.15 -11.89 13.68
C LYS A 184 12.70 -10.82 12.70
N PHE A 185 12.97 -11.01 11.43
CA PHE A 185 12.63 -10.05 10.37
C PHE A 185 12.18 -10.80 9.12
N THR A 186 10.96 -10.59 8.72
CA THR A 186 10.39 -11.21 7.51
C THR A 186 10.42 -10.24 6.35
N THR A 187 10.92 -10.69 5.21
CA THR A 187 10.92 -9.96 3.95
C THR A 187 10.07 -10.69 2.91
N PHE A 188 9.43 -9.94 2.02
CA PHE A 188 8.66 -10.49 0.91
C PHE A 188 9.28 -10.06 -0.42
N ILE A 189 9.25 -10.94 -1.42
CA ILE A 189 9.44 -10.56 -2.81
C ILE A 189 8.17 -9.82 -3.22
N ALA A 190 8.33 -8.63 -3.77
CA ALA A 190 7.19 -7.77 -4.12
C ALA A 190 7.55 -6.79 -5.23
N TYR A 191 6.54 -6.20 -5.84
CA TYR A 191 6.67 -5.08 -6.78
C TYR A 191 5.39 -4.26 -6.81
N GLU A 192 5.45 -3.06 -7.35
CA GLU A 192 4.27 -2.27 -7.63
C GLU A 192 3.91 -2.34 -9.12
N TRP A 193 2.66 -2.71 -9.40
CA TRP A 193 2.02 -2.55 -10.69
C TRP A 193 1.36 -1.17 -10.76
N SER A 194 1.89 -0.28 -11.61
CA SER A 194 1.63 1.16 -11.55
C SER A 194 0.82 1.64 -12.74
N SER A 195 -0.42 1.15 -12.86
CA SER A 195 -1.30 1.58 -13.93
C SER A 195 -1.85 2.99 -13.69
N MET A 196 -1.61 3.87 -14.65
CA MET A 196 -2.17 5.22 -14.72
C MET A 196 -3.27 5.24 -15.77
N ASN A 197 -4.54 5.09 -15.36
CA ASN A 197 -5.64 5.11 -16.30
C ASN A 197 -5.73 6.49 -16.98
N GLN A 198 -5.70 6.51 -18.30
CA GLN A 198 -5.66 7.72 -19.13
C GLN A 198 -4.47 8.66 -18.84
N GLY A 199 -3.37 8.14 -18.26
CA GLY A 199 -2.24 8.96 -17.81
C GLY A 199 -2.53 9.86 -16.61
N ARG A 200 -3.67 9.70 -15.94
CA ARG A 200 -4.17 10.63 -14.90
C ARG A 200 -4.54 9.96 -13.58
N TYR A 201 -5.22 8.82 -13.61
CA TYR A 201 -5.87 8.21 -12.45
C TYR A 201 -5.08 7.01 -11.94
N ASN A 202 -4.63 7.09 -10.71
CA ASN A 202 -3.87 6.02 -10.09
C ASN A 202 -4.74 4.77 -9.86
N LEU A 203 -4.33 3.67 -10.50
CA LEU A 203 -4.91 2.35 -10.27
C LEU A 203 -3.82 1.35 -9.82
N HIS A 204 -2.90 1.80 -9.01
CA HIS A 204 -1.71 1.09 -8.56
C HIS A 204 -2.03 -0.05 -7.59
N ARG A 205 -1.23 -1.14 -7.61
CA ARG A 205 -1.31 -2.29 -6.70
C ARG A 205 0.07 -2.78 -6.33
N ASN A 206 0.32 -2.95 -5.04
CA ASN A 206 1.48 -3.71 -4.59
C ASN A 206 1.18 -5.20 -4.69
N VAL A 207 2.02 -5.93 -5.39
CA VAL A 207 1.94 -7.40 -5.52
C VAL A 207 2.94 -8.02 -4.58
N ILE A 208 2.45 -8.81 -3.61
CA ILE A 208 3.25 -9.45 -2.58
C ILE A 208 3.24 -10.96 -2.80
N PHE A 209 4.42 -11.58 -2.97
CA PHE A 209 4.57 -13.01 -3.11
C PHE A 209 4.86 -13.69 -1.77
N LYS A 210 4.26 -14.85 -1.56
CA LYS A 210 4.44 -15.64 -0.33
C LYS A 210 5.79 -16.34 -0.27
N GLY A 211 6.27 -16.81 -1.43
CA GLY A 211 7.43 -17.70 -1.54
C GLY A 211 8.78 -17.00 -1.57
N ASP A 212 9.80 -17.80 -1.85
CA ASP A 212 11.20 -17.39 -2.00
C ASP A 212 11.63 -17.22 -3.48
N ASP A 213 10.70 -17.44 -4.41
CA ASP A 213 10.86 -17.14 -5.82
C ASP A 213 9.54 -16.58 -6.39
N ALA A 214 9.65 -15.82 -7.47
CA ALA A 214 8.54 -15.19 -8.15
C ALA A 214 8.84 -15.02 -9.64
N PRO A 215 7.83 -15.15 -10.52
CA PRO A 215 7.97 -14.89 -11.94
C PRO A 215 8.26 -13.41 -12.20
N LEU A 216 8.72 -13.10 -13.41
CA LEU A 216 8.91 -11.70 -13.83
C LEU A 216 7.62 -10.89 -13.63
N PRO A 217 7.70 -9.65 -13.09
CA PRO A 217 6.55 -8.81 -12.87
C PRO A 217 5.68 -8.62 -14.13
N PHE A 218 4.37 -8.65 -13.94
CA PHE A 218 3.40 -8.17 -14.90
C PHE A 218 3.30 -6.66 -14.75
N THR A 219 3.42 -5.93 -15.84
CA THR A 219 3.51 -4.47 -15.86
C THR A 219 2.26 -3.83 -16.45
N SER A 220 2.02 -2.56 -16.21
CA SER A 220 0.95 -1.81 -16.88
C SER A 220 1.21 -1.61 -18.37
N ALA A 221 2.46 -1.80 -18.83
CA ALA A 221 2.79 -1.87 -20.26
C ALA A 221 2.30 -3.18 -20.91
N ASP A 222 2.21 -4.29 -20.16
CA ASP A 222 1.58 -5.52 -20.64
C ASP A 222 0.05 -5.36 -20.70
N SER A 223 -0.56 -4.77 -19.68
CA SER A 223 -1.95 -4.29 -19.70
C SER A 223 -2.22 -3.30 -18.57
N PRO A 224 -2.94 -2.20 -18.83
CA PRO A 224 -3.33 -1.24 -17.79
C PRO A 224 -4.58 -1.67 -16.99
N LYS A 225 -5.17 -2.84 -17.26
CA LYS A 225 -6.42 -3.30 -16.63
C LYS A 225 -6.15 -4.16 -15.41
N PRO A 226 -6.76 -3.87 -14.26
CA PRO A 226 -6.64 -4.71 -13.08
C PRO A 226 -7.04 -6.18 -13.30
N GLU A 227 -8.03 -6.43 -14.15
CA GLU A 227 -8.51 -7.79 -14.45
C GLU A 227 -7.44 -8.65 -15.13
N ASP A 228 -6.53 -8.04 -15.89
CA ASP A 228 -5.43 -8.76 -16.54
C ASP A 228 -4.29 -9.04 -15.53
N LEU A 229 -4.05 -8.13 -14.57
CA LEU A 229 -3.19 -8.41 -13.42
C LEU A 229 -3.76 -9.60 -12.61
N TRP A 230 -5.08 -9.65 -12.36
CA TRP A 230 -5.67 -10.80 -11.67
C TRP A 230 -5.50 -12.08 -12.46
N THR A 231 -5.61 -12.05 -13.78
CA THR A 231 -5.34 -13.21 -14.64
C THR A 231 -3.91 -13.71 -14.48
N TYR A 232 -2.93 -12.80 -14.41
CA TYR A 232 -1.54 -13.15 -14.10
C TYR A 232 -1.40 -13.80 -12.72
N LEU A 233 -2.03 -13.24 -11.67
CA LEU A 233 -1.99 -13.79 -10.32
C LEU A 233 -2.66 -15.17 -10.22
N GLU A 234 -3.79 -15.36 -10.91
CA GLU A 234 -4.54 -16.62 -10.96
C GLU A 234 -3.74 -17.71 -11.66
N LYS A 235 -3.06 -17.38 -12.78
CA LYS A 235 -2.17 -18.29 -13.49
C LYS A 235 -0.98 -18.72 -12.62
N ASN A 236 -0.35 -17.78 -11.91
CA ASN A 236 0.75 -18.08 -11.00
C ASN A 236 0.29 -18.97 -9.84
N ARG A 237 -0.88 -18.69 -9.28
CA ARG A 237 -1.47 -19.51 -8.21
C ARG A 237 -1.76 -20.94 -8.69
N ALA A 238 -2.24 -21.11 -9.91
CA ALA A 238 -2.43 -22.44 -10.51
C ALA A 238 -1.11 -23.22 -10.66
N SER A 239 0.03 -22.51 -10.79
CA SER A 239 1.38 -23.09 -10.83
C SER A 239 2.03 -23.22 -9.45
N GLY A 240 1.31 -22.93 -8.35
CA GLY A 240 1.80 -23.05 -6.98
C GLY A 240 2.48 -21.78 -6.43
N VAL A 241 2.52 -20.69 -7.18
CA VAL A 241 3.09 -19.40 -6.73
C VAL A 241 1.98 -18.53 -6.18
N GLU A 242 1.86 -18.46 -4.85
CA GLU A 242 0.85 -17.63 -4.19
C GLU A 242 1.28 -16.17 -4.09
N ALA A 243 0.39 -15.27 -4.52
CA ALA A 243 0.52 -13.82 -4.37
C ALA A 243 -0.84 -13.18 -4.10
N LEU A 244 -0.81 -11.96 -3.61
CA LEU A 244 -1.97 -11.07 -3.48
C LEU A 244 -1.61 -9.67 -3.98
N ALA A 245 -2.62 -8.89 -4.37
CA ALA A 245 -2.47 -7.50 -4.74
C ALA A 245 -3.13 -6.59 -3.70
N ILE A 246 -2.51 -5.44 -3.43
CA ILE A 246 -2.98 -4.44 -2.47
C ILE A 246 -3.19 -3.13 -3.22
N PRO A 247 -4.43 -2.76 -3.59
CA PRO A 247 -4.72 -1.44 -4.15
C PRO A 247 -4.38 -0.33 -3.16
N HIS A 248 -3.81 0.75 -3.68
CA HIS A 248 -3.47 1.94 -2.91
C HIS A 248 -3.75 3.21 -3.71
N ASN A 249 -3.61 4.38 -3.07
CA ASN A 249 -3.95 5.68 -3.66
C ASN A 249 -5.39 5.77 -4.20
N GLY A 250 -6.34 5.14 -3.52
CA GLY A 250 -7.74 5.28 -3.86
C GLY A 250 -8.16 6.75 -3.95
N ASN A 251 -7.69 7.58 -3.01
CA ASN A 251 -7.96 9.02 -2.93
C ASN A 251 -7.59 9.80 -4.21
N VAL A 252 -6.63 9.32 -5.01
CA VAL A 252 -6.22 9.96 -6.28
C VAL A 252 -6.54 9.12 -7.52
N SER A 253 -7.50 8.22 -7.41
CA SER A 253 -7.92 7.33 -8.51
C SER A 253 -8.99 7.92 -9.44
N GLY A 254 -9.44 9.16 -9.21
CA GLY A 254 -10.52 9.75 -10.00
C GLY A 254 -11.87 9.03 -9.85
N GLY A 255 -12.04 8.26 -8.78
CA GLY A 255 -13.25 7.47 -8.51
C GLY A 255 -13.23 6.06 -9.09
N LEU A 256 -12.13 5.66 -9.73
CA LEU A 256 -12.07 4.38 -10.44
C LEU A 256 -11.62 3.20 -9.55
N MET A 257 -10.97 3.47 -8.41
CA MET A 257 -10.48 2.39 -7.55
C MET A 257 -11.60 1.52 -6.99
N TYR A 258 -12.73 2.14 -6.63
CA TYR A 258 -13.89 1.45 -6.06
C TYR A 258 -15.18 1.79 -6.83
N ASP A 259 -15.11 1.70 -8.17
CA ASP A 259 -16.22 2.02 -9.06
C ASP A 259 -17.35 0.98 -8.95
N TRP A 260 -18.51 1.33 -9.46
CA TRP A 260 -19.65 0.44 -9.70
C TRP A 260 -19.46 -0.47 -10.92
N ASN A 261 -18.50 -0.13 -11.77
CA ASN A 261 -18.25 -0.74 -13.06
C ASN A 261 -16.86 -1.38 -13.12
N ASP A 262 -16.69 -2.33 -14.04
CA ASP A 262 -15.39 -2.88 -14.42
C ASP A 262 -14.59 -1.89 -15.30
N SER A 263 -13.35 -2.24 -15.68
CA SER A 263 -12.51 -1.38 -16.52
C SER A 263 -13.05 -1.16 -17.95
N ALA A 264 -14.08 -1.89 -18.36
CA ALA A 264 -14.77 -1.71 -19.63
C ALA A 264 -16.04 -0.86 -19.49
N GLY A 265 -16.35 -0.33 -18.30
CA GLY A 265 -17.54 0.47 -18.01
C GLY A 265 -18.82 -0.35 -17.83
N ARG A 266 -18.72 -1.67 -17.69
CA ARG A 266 -19.88 -2.54 -17.45
C ARG A 266 -20.14 -2.68 -15.95
N PRO A 267 -21.40 -2.74 -15.50
CA PRO A 267 -21.71 -3.01 -14.10
C PRO A 267 -20.98 -4.28 -13.60
N ILE A 268 -20.45 -4.21 -12.38
CA ILE A 268 -19.78 -5.35 -11.74
C ILE A 268 -20.74 -6.54 -11.65
N ASP A 269 -20.35 -7.66 -12.24
CA ASP A 269 -21.03 -8.94 -12.15
C ASP A 269 -20.41 -9.84 -11.07
N GLU A 270 -21.03 -11.03 -10.89
CA GLU A 270 -20.58 -12.01 -9.90
C GLU A 270 -19.14 -12.48 -10.16
N ALA A 271 -18.78 -12.74 -11.41
CA ALA A 271 -17.46 -13.26 -11.78
C ALA A 271 -16.35 -12.23 -11.50
N TYR A 272 -16.56 -10.96 -11.86
CA TYR A 272 -15.65 -9.88 -11.50
C TYR A 272 -15.50 -9.74 -9.99
N ALA A 273 -16.63 -9.74 -9.26
CA ALA A 273 -16.64 -9.57 -7.81
C ALA A 273 -15.88 -10.71 -7.09
N GLN A 274 -16.04 -11.96 -7.54
CA GLN A 274 -15.31 -13.13 -7.03
C GLN A 274 -13.80 -12.99 -7.29
N ARG A 275 -13.40 -12.65 -8.50
CA ARG A 275 -11.99 -12.49 -8.88
C ARG A 275 -11.33 -11.39 -8.07
N ARG A 276 -11.99 -10.23 -7.93
CA ARG A 276 -11.47 -9.12 -7.14
C ARG A 276 -11.28 -9.50 -5.68
N ALA A 277 -12.30 -10.06 -5.04
CA ALA A 277 -12.23 -10.48 -3.64
C ALA A 277 -11.14 -11.52 -3.35
N LEU A 278 -10.81 -12.37 -4.35
CA LEU A 278 -9.75 -13.38 -4.26
C LEU A 278 -8.35 -12.77 -4.38
N ASN A 279 -8.17 -11.83 -5.31
CA ASN A 279 -6.86 -11.28 -5.67
C ASN A 279 -6.49 -10.03 -4.87
N GLU A 280 -7.49 -9.22 -4.44
CA GLU A 280 -7.34 -7.99 -3.66
C GLU A 280 -8.02 -8.12 -2.27
N PRO A 281 -7.50 -8.97 -1.37
CA PRO A 281 -8.10 -9.15 -0.04
C PRO A 281 -7.88 -7.96 0.88
N LEU A 282 -6.95 -7.09 0.58
CA LEU A 282 -6.54 -5.92 1.36
C LEU A 282 -6.58 -4.65 0.51
N THR A 283 -6.58 -3.51 1.18
CA THR A 283 -6.36 -2.20 0.57
C THR A 283 -5.57 -1.30 1.53
N GLU A 284 -4.75 -0.42 0.99
CA GLU A 284 -3.98 0.54 1.75
C GLU A 284 -4.84 1.76 2.08
N ILE A 285 -4.94 2.09 3.38
CA ILE A 285 -5.81 3.15 3.88
C ILE A 285 -5.05 4.45 4.20
N ALA A 286 -3.75 4.38 4.41
CA ALA A 286 -2.91 5.54 4.73
C ALA A 286 -1.50 5.35 4.23
N GLN A 287 -0.91 6.43 3.70
CA GLN A 287 0.47 6.53 3.25
C GLN A 287 0.90 8.01 3.17
N ASN A 288 2.10 8.32 2.64
CA ASN A 288 2.60 9.69 2.58
C ASN A 288 1.72 10.65 1.73
N LYS A 289 1.01 10.13 0.74
CA LYS A 289 0.02 10.88 -0.07
C LYS A 289 -1.37 10.86 0.60
N GLY A 290 -1.42 11.00 1.94
CA GLY A 290 -2.63 11.11 2.73
C GLY A 290 -3.33 9.78 3.01
N GLN A 291 -4.58 9.87 3.43
CA GLN A 291 -5.41 8.71 3.74
C GLN A 291 -6.55 8.52 2.73
N SER A 292 -6.98 7.29 2.60
CA SER A 292 -8.09 6.86 1.75
C SER A 292 -9.29 6.33 2.54
N GLU A 293 -9.39 6.60 3.87
CA GLU A 293 -10.56 6.16 4.66
C GLU A 293 -11.83 6.83 4.19
N THR A 294 -11.88 8.15 4.29
CA THR A 294 -13.01 9.00 3.91
C THR A 294 -12.59 10.48 3.84
N ASN A 295 -13.50 11.35 3.43
CA ASN A 295 -13.30 12.80 3.47
C ASN A 295 -14.60 13.52 3.92
N PRO A 296 -14.57 14.85 4.19
CA PRO A 296 -15.74 15.59 4.63
C PRO A 296 -16.91 15.64 3.64
N GLU A 297 -16.65 15.49 2.34
CA GLU A 297 -17.69 15.45 1.30
C GLU A 297 -18.54 14.17 1.43
N LEU A 298 -17.89 13.03 1.67
CA LEU A 298 -18.55 11.73 1.79
C LEU A 298 -19.13 11.49 3.19
N SER A 299 -18.48 12.02 4.23
CA SER A 299 -18.78 11.75 5.65
C SER A 299 -18.94 13.05 6.43
N SER A 300 -19.88 13.90 6.02
CA SER A 300 -20.09 15.25 6.59
C SER A 300 -20.46 15.26 8.08
N SER A 301 -20.98 14.18 8.63
CA SER A 301 -21.30 14.03 10.06
C SER A 301 -20.11 13.56 10.92
N ASP A 302 -19.02 13.08 10.30
CA ASP A 302 -17.83 12.60 10.99
C ASP A 302 -16.87 13.77 11.28
N GLU A 303 -16.75 14.15 12.56
CA GLU A 303 -15.87 15.26 12.99
C GLU A 303 -14.36 14.99 12.73
N PHE A 304 -13.97 13.77 12.40
CA PHE A 304 -12.60 13.35 12.10
C PHE A 304 -12.38 12.95 10.63
N ALA A 305 -13.32 13.27 9.75
CA ALA A 305 -13.20 12.98 8.32
C ALA A 305 -12.11 13.83 7.63
N ASN A 306 -11.81 15.02 8.15
CA ASN A 306 -10.78 15.92 7.63
C ASN A 306 -9.40 15.60 8.24
N PHE A 307 -8.83 14.45 7.85
CA PHE A 307 -7.51 14.03 8.31
C PHE A 307 -6.60 13.80 7.12
N GLU A 308 -5.45 14.49 7.07
CA GLU A 308 -4.40 14.30 6.06
C GLU A 308 -4.99 14.06 4.65
N ILE A 309 -5.84 14.99 4.22
CA ILE A 309 -6.48 14.93 2.90
C ILE A 309 -5.45 15.26 1.82
N PHE A 310 -5.28 14.33 0.88
CA PHE A 310 -4.54 14.51 -0.36
C PHE A 310 -5.48 14.14 -1.50
N ASP A 311 -6.02 15.13 -2.21
CA ASP A 311 -7.09 14.95 -3.20
C ASP A 311 -6.73 15.49 -4.60
N HIS A 312 -5.47 15.86 -4.84
CA HIS A 312 -4.98 16.31 -6.14
C HIS A 312 -4.39 15.14 -6.94
N LEU A 313 -4.62 15.13 -8.26
CA LEU A 313 -4.07 14.11 -9.15
C LEU A 313 -2.55 14.28 -9.27
N LEU A 314 -1.79 13.17 -9.21
CA LEU A 314 -0.32 13.23 -9.19
C LEU A 314 0.30 13.78 -10.49
N THR A 315 -0.34 13.53 -11.63
CA THR A 315 0.15 14.00 -12.95
C THR A 315 -0.52 15.29 -13.41
N HIS A 316 -1.55 15.73 -12.69
CA HIS A 316 -2.34 16.94 -12.95
C HIS A 316 -2.69 17.57 -11.60
N PRO A 317 -1.70 18.14 -10.89
CA PRO A 317 -1.89 18.62 -9.51
C PRO A 317 -2.87 19.80 -9.41
N GLU A 318 -3.18 20.46 -10.51
CA GLU A 318 -4.24 21.47 -10.64
C GLU A 318 -5.64 20.88 -10.56
N GLU A 319 -5.79 19.56 -10.73
CA GLU A 319 -7.08 18.88 -10.72
C GLU A 319 -7.28 18.05 -9.46
N LYS A 320 -8.53 18.09 -8.96
CA LYS A 320 -8.93 17.23 -7.85
C LYS A 320 -9.44 15.89 -8.33
N SER A 321 -9.09 14.86 -7.59
CA SER A 321 -9.68 13.53 -7.73
C SER A 321 -11.14 13.55 -7.32
N LYS A 322 -11.99 12.76 -7.97
CA LYS A 322 -13.38 12.58 -7.55
C LYS A 322 -13.43 11.85 -6.22
N SER A 323 -14.18 12.34 -5.25
CA SER A 323 -14.34 11.69 -3.95
C SER A 323 -15.09 10.36 -4.07
N HIS A 324 -16.20 10.34 -4.80
CA HIS A 324 -16.99 9.13 -5.02
C HIS A 324 -16.22 8.06 -5.80
N GLY A 325 -16.07 6.85 -5.22
CA GLY A 325 -15.30 5.74 -5.78
C GLY A 325 -13.83 5.76 -5.43
N SER A 326 -13.39 6.73 -4.63
CA SER A 326 -11.99 6.93 -4.24
C SER A 326 -11.69 6.52 -2.79
N TYR A 327 -12.69 6.37 -1.94
CA TYR A 327 -12.49 6.16 -0.50
C TYR A 327 -13.05 4.83 -0.01
N ILE A 328 -12.34 4.23 0.94
CA ILE A 328 -12.56 2.85 1.41
C ILE A 328 -13.86 2.70 2.19
N ARG A 329 -14.26 3.70 3.01
CA ARG A 329 -15.51 3.64 3.76
C ARG A 329 -16.71 3.59 2.82
N GLU A 330 -16.68 4.41 1.76
CA GLU A 330 -17.68 4.36 0.69
C GLU A 330 -17.62 3.01 -0.05
N ALA A 331 -16.42 2.49 -0.33
CA ALA A 331 -16.24 1.19 -0.98
C ALA A 331 -16.89 0.06 -0.17
N PHE A 332 -16.81 0.09 1.15
CA PHE A 332 -17.52 -0.87 1.99
C PHE A 332 -19.04 -0.80 1.78
N GLY A 333 -19.59 0.40 1.72
CA GLY A 333 -21.03 0.60 1.42
C GLY A 333 -21.41 0.13 0.02
N ARG A 334 -20.64 0.49 -1.00
CA ARG A 334 -20.82 0.02 -2.39
C ARG A 334 -20.76 -1.50 -2.46
N GLY A 335 -19.84 -2.11 -1.74
CA GLY A 335 -19.69 -3.55 -1.67
C GLY A 335 -20.91 -4.27 -1.09
N LEU A 336 -21.61 -3.67 -0.12
CA LEU A 336 -22.88 -4.19 0.41
C LEU A 336 -24.00 -4.12 -0.63
N VAL A 337 -24.06 -3.04 -1.41
CA VAL A 337 -25.05 -2.89 -2.50
C VAL A 337 -24.78 -3.88 -3.63
N ILE A 338 -23.51 -4.08 -4.00
CA ILE A 338 -23.14 -5.07 -5.03
C ILE A 338 -23.42 -6.49 -4.52
N LEU A 339 -23.12 -6.81 -3.25
CA LEU A 339 -23.48 -8.09 -2.62
C LEU A 339 -24.98 -8.39 -2.77
N GLN A 340 -25.85 -7.40 -2.53
CA GLN A 340 -27.29 -7.57 -2.69
C GLN A 340 -27.67 -7.92 -4.13
N LYS A 341 -27.01 -7.31 -5.12
CA LYS A 341 -27.33 -7.47 -6.55
C LYS A 341 -26.78 -8.76 -7.14
N VAL A 342 -25.52 -9.08 -6.86
CA VAL A 342 -24.81 -10.17 -7.54
C VAL A 342 -24.36 -11.32 -6.61
N GLY A 343 -24.60 -11.20 -5.31
CA GLY A 343 -24.30 -12.28 -4.34
C GLY A 343 -22.86 -12.30 -3.84
N VAL A 344 -21.98 -11.42 -4.31
CA VAL A 344 -20.57 -11.29 -3.89
C VAL A 344 -20.22 -9.84 -3.64
N ASN A 345 -19.45 -9.59 -2.58
CA ASN A 345 -18.92 -8.28 -2.26
C ASN A 345 -17.47 -8.15 -2.78
N PRO A 346 -17.20 -7.36 -3.85
CA PRO A 346 -15.86 -7.16 -4.39
C PRO A 346 -14.96 -6.32 -3.48
N TYR A 347 -15.53 -5.59 -2.55
CA TYR A 347 -14.86 -4.67 -1.63
C TYR A 347 -14.81 -5.18 -0.19
N LYS A 348 -14.86 -6.50 -0.02
CA LYS A 348 -14.71 -7.16 1.28
C LYS A 348 -13.24 -7.26 1.70
N MET A 349 -12.60 -6.10 1.82
CA MET A 349 -11.18 -5.95 2.05
C MET A 349 -10.85 -5.72 3.53
N GLY A 350 -9.65 -6.13 3.95
CA GLY A 350 -8.99 -5.64 5.16
C GLY A 350 -8.20 -4.37 4.85
N VAL A 351 -7.64 -3.74 5.87
CA VAL A 351 -6.86 -2.51 5.72
C VAL A 351 -5.42 -2.69 6.16
N VAL A 352 -4.50 -2.05 5.43
CA VAL A 352 -3.08 -1.90 5.74
C VAL A 352 -2.68 -0.44 5.59
N GLY A 353 -1.56 -0.03 6.18
CA GLY A 353 -0.94 1.27 5.94
C GLY A 353 0.51 1.07 5.51
N ALA A 354 1.08 2.01 4.80
CA ALA A 354 2.45 1.92 4.33
C ALA A 354 3.06 3.31 4.12
N SER A 355 4.33 3.38 3.74
CA SER A 355 4.97 4.68 3.59
C SER A 355 4.87 5.25 2.19
N ASP A 356 5.01 4.43 1.17
CA ASP A 356 5.18 4.86 -0.23
C ASP A 356 6.32 5.88 -0.39
N ILE A 357 7.38 5.70 0.39
CA ILE A 357 8.54 6.58 0.38
C ILE A 357 9.49 6.14 -0.73
N HIS A 358 10.02 7.12 -1.48
CA HIS A 358 10.82 6.88 -2.69
C HIS A 358 12.32 7.08 -2.48
N ASN A 359 12.83 6.94 -1.26
CA ASN A 359 14.28 7.04 -0.97
C ASN A 359 14.85 5.82 -0.24
N GLY A 360 14.07 4.75 -0.10
CA GLY A 360 14.46 3.51 0.58
C GLY A 360 14.39 3.56 2.12
N LEU A 361 14.00 4.69 2.71
CA LEU A 361 13.95 4.86 4.16
C LEU A 361 12.50 4.70 4.64
N SER A 362 12.09 3.49 5.00
CA SER A 362 10.74 3.18 5.53
C SER A 362 10.46 3.92 6.86
N ALA A 363 10.38 5.23 6.85
CA ALA A 363 10.06 6.05 8.02
C ALA A 363 8.54 6.22 8.17
N SER A 364 8.09 6.35 9.40
CA SER A 364 6.66 6.48 9.75
C SER A 364 6.45 7.34 11.00
N ASP A 365 7.30 8.38 11.20
CA ASP A 365 7.30 9.19 12.40
C ASP A 365 7.35 10.68 12.03
N GLU A 366 6.51 11.49 12.64
CA GLU A 366 6.46 12.93 12.45
C GLU A 366 7.81 13.62 12.79
N ASN A 367 8.57 13.07 13.76
CA ASN A 367 9.91 13.59 14.12
C ASN A 367 11.01 13.20 13.14
N ALA A 368 10.78 12.14 12.36
CA ALA A 368 11.74 11.56 11.44
C ALA A 368 11.12 11.40 10.05
N MET A 369 10.39 12.43 9.61
CA MET A 369 9.84 12.51 8.25
C MET A 369 10.97 12.30 7.25
N ALA A 370 11.04 11.10 6.66
CA ALA A 370 12.09 10.70 5.73
C ALA A 370 11.92 11.29 4.32
N GLY A 371 10.94 12.12 4.16
CA GLY A 371 10.65 12.82 2.93
C GLY A 371 9.26 12.51 2.41
N GLY A 372 8.61 13.53 1.88
CA GLY A 372 7.61 13.41 0.85
C GLY A 372 8.24 12.75 -0.38
N PRO A 373 7.56 12.75 -1.52
CA PRO A 373 8.09 12.14 -2.74
C PRO A 373 9.46 12.68 -3.17
N PHE A 374 9.98 13.73 -2.55
CA PHE A 374 11.16 14.48 -2.99
C PHE A 374 12.35 14.39 -2.02
N GLY A 375 12.43 13.36 -1.17
CA GLY A 375 13.65 13.02 -0.45
C GLY A 375 14.21 14.11 0.47
N ILE A 376 13.56 14.34 1.62
CA ILE A 376 14.22 15.09 2.70
C ILE A 376 15.23 14.16 3.36
N ASP A 377 16.51 14.49 3.35
CA ASP A 377 17.51 13.80 4.15
C ASP A 377 17.17 13.98 5.63
N PRO A 378 16.78 12.93 6.36
CA PRO A 378 16.40 13.05 7.76
C PRO A 378 17.53 13.50 8.67
N ASN A 379 18.80 13.36 8.25
CA ASN A 379 19.97 13.74 9.03
C ASN A 379 20.42 15.17 8.70
N THR A 380 20.25 15.60 7.47
CA THR A 380 20.64 16.96 7.05
C THR A 380 19.47 17.92 7.09
N MET A 381 18.22 17.43 7.12
CA MET A 381 16.99 18.22 7.10
C MET A 381 17.22 19.69 6.71
N LEU A 382 17.63 19.89 5.44
CA LEU A 382 17.89 21.18 4.80
C LEU A 382 19.02 21.99 5.48
N PRO A 383 20.27 21.85 5.07
CA PRO A 383 21.38 22.59 5.65
C PRO A 383 21.29 24.12 5.39
N ASP A 384 20.53 24.57 4.40
CA ASP A 384 20.43 25.96 4.00
C ASP A 384 19.00 26.35 3.65
N VAL A 385 18.51 27.49 4.16
CA VAL A 385 17.16 28.01 3.90
C VAL A 385 16.94 28.32 2.42
N GLU A 386 17.96 28.76 1.70
CA GLU A 386 17.86 29.00 0.24
C GLU A 386 17.89 27.72 -0.54
N ALA A 387 18.72 26.74 -0.17
CA ALA A 387 18.65 25.38 -0.73
C ALA A 387 17.33 24.69 -0.38
N ALA A 388 16.73 25.00 0.77
CA ALA A 388 15.39 24.56 1.15
C ALA A 388 14.31 25.16 0.26
N LYS A 389 14.36 26.45 0.01
CA LYS A 389 13.46 27.12 -0.93
C LYS A 389 13.58 26.54 -2.33
N HIS A 390 14.79 26.23 -2.79
CA HIS A 390 15.04 25.61 -4.10
C HIS A 390 14.67 24.14 -4.16
N ARG A 391 14.77 23.36 -3.07
CA ARG A 391 14.39 21.94 -3.02
C ARG A 391 12.92 21.71 -2.71
N LEU A 392 12.30 22.60 -1.97
CA LEU A 392 10.84 22.65 -1.80
C LEU A 392 10.15 23.24 -3.04
N ASN A 393 10.89 24.01 -3.83
CA ASN A 393 10.56 24.40 -5.19
C ASN A 393 11.45 23.54 -6.10
N LEU A 394 11.05 22.32 -6.39
CA LEU A 394 11.56 21.60 -7.54
C LEU A 394 11.13 22.38 -8.77
N VAL A 395 11.90 23.41 -9.07
CA VAL A 395 11.78 24.12 -10.34
C VAL A 395 12.30 23.13 -11.38
N PRO A 396 11.47 22.69 -12.34
CA PRO A 396 11.97 22.03 -13.53
C PRO A 396 13.08 22.88 -14.12
N THR A 397 14.11 22.25 -14.70
CA THR A 397 15.15 23.03 -15.39
C THR A 397 14.51 23.91 -16.45
N PRO A 398 15.09 25.09 -16.79
CA PRO A 398 14.52 25.99 -17.78
C PRO A 398 14.12 25.32 -19.10
N ALA A 399 14.89 24.32 -19.56
CA ALA A 399 14.57 23.55 -20.77
C ALA A 399 13.29 22.71 -20.65
N LEU A 400 12.93 22.24 -19.44
CA LEU A 400 11.67 21.51 -19.18
C LEU A 400 10.49 22.47 -19.03
N ILE A 401 10.74 23.68 -18.53
CA ILE A 401 9.73 24.74 -18.43
C ILE A 401 9.28 25.15 -19.81
N ASP A 402 10.20 25.30 -20.76
CA ASP A 402 9.85 25.69 -22.15
C ASP A 402 9.02 24.62 -22.85
N GLU A 403 9.38 23.33 -22.77
CA GLU A 403 8.59 22.24 -23.37
C GLU A 403 7.22 22.06 -22.69
N GLN A 404 7.09 22.34 -21.38
CA GLN A 404 5.82 22.25 -20.67
C GLN A 404 4.99 23.52 -20.79
N ALA A 405 5.62 24.70 -20.83
CA ALA A 405 4.94 25.97 -21.05
C ALA A 405 4.23 25.99 -22.41
N GLU A 406 4.84 25.40 -23.45
CA GLU A 406 4.19 25.21 -24.75
C GLU A 406 3.05 24.20 -24.71
N ALA A 407 3.14 23.16 -23.85
CA ALA A 407 2.12 22.11 -23.75
C ALA A 407 0.96 22.43 -22.81
N SER A 408 1.17 23.29 -21.79
CA SER A 408 0.22 23.54 -20.69
C SER A 408 -0.23 24.99 -20.52
N GLY A 409 0.16 25.90 -21.41
CA GLY A 409 -0.28 27.31 -21.31
C GLY A 409 0.34 28.14 -20.18
N GLY A 410 1.47 27.72 -19.63
CA GLY A 410 2.41 28.65 -19.00
C GLY A 410 2.31 28.89 -17.51
N GLU A 411 1.56 28.14 -16.71
CA GLU A 411 1.55 28.28 -15.24
C GLU A 411 1.91 26.98 -14.53
N HIS A 412 3.16 26.86 -14.06
CA HIS A 412 3.55 25.86 -13.07
C HIS A 412 3.22 26.37 -11.67
N GLN A 413 2.17 25.83 -11.05
CA GLN A 413 1.95 26.02 -9.62
C GLN A 413 3.00 25.18 -8.87
N ASN A 414 3.77 25.83 -7.98
CA ASN A 414 4.63 25.16 -7.03
C ASN A 414 3.79 24.22 -6.19
N GLU A 415 4.01 22.90 -6.33
CA GLU A 415 3.30 21.89 -5.55
C GLU A 415 3.60 22.10 -4.06
N ASP A 416 2.55 22.28 -3.27
CA ASP A 416 2.69 22.50 -1.83
C ASP A 416 3.12 21.19 -1.13
N GLN A 417 4.43 21.01 -0.94
CA GLN A 417 5.01 19.83 -0.30
C GLN A 417 4.49 19.59 1.13
N THR A 418 3.91 20.59 1.76
CA THR A 418 3.34 20.45 3.11
C THR A 418 2.06 19.63 3.15
N ILE A 419 1.48 19.29 1.98
CA ILE A 419 0.30 18.44 1.85
C ILE A 419 0.60 16.97 2.21
N PHE A 420 1.85 16.51 2.06
CA PHE A 420 2.21 15.13 2.34
C PHE A 420 2.13 14.82 3.83
N SER A 421 1.67 13.61 4.18
CA SER A 421 1.74 13.08 5.54
C SER A 421 3.06 12.35 5.80
N SER A 422 3.36 12.02 7.05
CA SER A 422 4.62 11.37 7.39
C SER A 422 4.71 9.95 6.83
N ALA A 423 3.69 9.16 6.94
CA ALA A 423 3.50 7.85 6.31
C ALA A 423 2.27 7.11 6.86
N GLY A 424 2.16 5.81 6.50
CA GLY A 424 1.35 4.81 7.17
C GLY A 424 2.21 3.64 7.65
N LEU A 425 1.63 2.72 8.41
CA LEU A 425 2.29 1.52 8.89
C LEU A 425 1.30 0.35 8.95
N THR A 426 1.73 -0.83 8.49
CA THR A 426 0.94 -2.06 8.57
C THR A 426 1.16 -2.77 9.90
N GLY A 427 0.07 -3.13 10.57
CA GLY A 427 0.07 -4.08 11.67
C GLY A 427 -0.62 -5.39 11.28
N VAL A 428 -0.08 -6.53 11.69
CA VAL A 428 -0.70 -7.84 11.48
C VAL A 428 -0.73 -8.65 12.79
N TRP A 429 -1.79 -9.43 12.98
CA TRP A 429 -1.85 -10.41 14.07
C TRP A 429 -1.50 -11.79 13.51
N ALA A 430 -0.27 -12.25 13.76
CA ALA A 430 0.24 -13.52 13.28
C ALA A 430 0.78 -14.40 14.40
N GLU A 431 0.86 -15.69 14.15
CA GLU A 431 1.36 -16.70 15.08
C GLU A 431 2.87 -16.60 15.26
N GLN A 432 3.58 -16.27 14.18
CA GLN A 432 5.04 -16.20 14.12
C GLN A 432 5.47 -15.10 13.12
N ASN A 433 6.70 -14.61 13.28
CA ASN A 433 7.31 -13.72 12.29
C ASN A 433 7.98 -14.55 11.19
N THR A 434 7.17 -15.10 10.29
CA THR A 434 7.62 -15.83 9.09
C THR A 434 6.77 -15.44 7.89
N ARG A 435 7.28 -15.67 6.67
CA ARG A 435 6.54 -15.41 5.42
C ARG A 435 5.17 -16.08 5.44
N GLU A 436 5.13 -17.35 5.83
CA GLU A 436 3.90 -18.14 5.84
C GLU A 436 2.86 -17.57 6.81
N ALA A 437 3.28 -17.24 8.05
CA ALA A 437 2.36 -16.78 9.09
C ALA A 437 1.87 -15.35 8.81
N ILE A 438 2.78 -14.45 8.40
CA ILE A 438 2.40 -13.06 8.06
C ILE A 438 1.54 -13.04 6.80
N PHE A 439 1.93 -13.76 5.72
CA PHE A 439 1.12 -13.83 4.51
C PHE A 439 -0.27 -14.43 4.77
N ALA A 440 -0.36 -15.46 5.63
CA ALA A 440 -1.64 -16.01 6.05
C ALA A 440 -2.47 -14.98 6.82
N ALA A 441 -1.86 -14.13 7.66
CA ALA A 441 -2.53 -13.04 8.35
C ALA A 441 -3.04 -11.96 7.37
N LEU A 442 -2.24 -11.58 6.38
CA LEU A 442 -2.64 -10.69 5.30
C LEU A 442 -3.85 -11.27 4.54
N LYS A 443 -3.77 -12.54 4.14
CA LYS A 443 -4.83 -13.21 3.37
C LYS A 443 -6.14 -13.36 4.15
N ARG A 444 -6.09 -13.64 5.46
CA ARG A 444 -7.28 -13.67 6.32
C ARG A 444 -7.71 -12.29 6.82
N LYS A 445 -6.99 -11.22 6.44
CA LYS A 445 -7.30 -9.83 6.76
C LYS A 445 -7.26 -9.51 8.27
N GLU A 446 -6.52 -10.27 9.04
CA GLU A 446 -6.32 -9.98 10.47
C GLU A 446 -5.22 -8.93 10.64
N THR A 447 -5.49 -7.77 10.03
CA THR A 447 -4.59 -6.64 9.85
C THR A 447 -5.21 -5.36 10.41
N PHE A 448 -4.37 -4.40 10.66
CA PHE A 448 -4.75 -3.03 11.00
C PHE A 448 -3.71 -2.08 10.41
N ALA A 449 -4.13 -0.85 10.15
CA ALA A 449 -3.27 0.23 9.69
C ALA A 449 -3.08 1.25 10.80
N THR A 450 -1.97 1.97 10.75
CA THR A 450 -1.79 3.21 11.51
C THR A 450 -1.33 4.32 10.60
N SER A 451 -1.44 5.57 11.05
CA SER A 451 -0.91 6.74 10.35
C SER A 451 0.59 6.97 10.63
N GLY A 452 1.28 5.98 11.21
CA GLY A 452 2.73 6.00 11.47
C GLY A 452 3.10 5.38 12.80
N PRO A 453 2.60 5.86 13.95
CA PRO A 453 2.91 5.29 15.27
C PRO A 453 2.45 3.84 15.42
N ARG A 454 3.17 3.06 16.23
CA ARG A 454 2.85 1.64 16.50
C ARG A 454 1.65 1.45 17.45
N ILE A 455 0.54 2.11 17.17
CA ILE A 455 -0.72 1.91 17.88
C ILE A 455 -1.18 0.48 17.64
N ARG A 456 -1.41 -0.29 18.71
CA ARG A 456 -1.94 -1.66 18.60
C ARG A 456 -3.44 -1.66 18.69
N VAL A 457 -4.10 -2.27 17.71
CA VAL A 457 -5.56 -2.43 17.71
C VAL A 457 -5.89 -3.90 17.60
N ARG A 458 -6.77 -4.37 18.48
CA ARG A 458 -7.34 -5.72 18.43
C ARG A 458 -8.85 -5.63 18.63
N ALA A 459 -9.59 -6.22 17.72
CA ALA A 459 -11.05 -6.24 17.77
C ALA A 459 -11.61 -7.62 17.45
N PHE A 460 -12.69 -7.97 18.13
CA PHE A 460 -13.48 -9.19 17.88
C PHE A 460 -14.95 -8.84 17.86
N GLY A 461 -15.69 -9.45 16.96
CA GLY A 461 -17.15 -9.42 16.94
C GLY A 461 -17.75 -10.75 17.36
N GLY A 462 -18.84 -10.73 18.09
CA GLY A 462 -19.53 -11.93 18.53
C GLY A 462 -20.92 -11.60 19.09
N TRP A 463 -21.58 -12.59 19.67
CA TRP A 463 -22.96 -12.41 20.14
C TRP A 463 -23.11 -12.41 21.67
N SER A 464 -22.08 -12.84 22.39
CA SER A 464 -22.14 -13.09 23.85
C SER A 464 -21.08 -12.35 24.65
N PHE A 465 -20.32 -11.44 24.05
CA PHE A 465 -19.26 -10.72 24.77
C PHE A 465 -19.84 -9.79 25.83
N THR A 466 -19.17 -9.79 26.99
CA THR A 466 -19.56 -8.96 28.14
C THR A 466 -18.33 -8.21 28.69
N PRO A 467 -18.52 -7.06 29.34
CA PRO A 467 -17.41 -6.31 29.98
C PRO A 467 -16.60 -7.13 30.98
N ALA A 468 -17.22 -8.07 31.69
CA ALA A 468 -16.55 -8.95 32.65
C ALA A 468 -15.46 -9.85 32.00
N MET A 469 -15.54 -10.10 30.68
CA MET A 469 -14.52 -10.87 29.95
C MET A 469 -13.17 -10.14 29.96
N LEU A 470 -13.15 -8.83 29.80
CA LEU A 470 -11.92 -8.02 29.75
C LEU A 470 -11.11 -8.06 31.06
N ALA A 471 -11.77 -8.38 32.18
CA ALA A 471 -11.09 -8.53 33.49
C ALA A 471 -10.35 -9.88 33.61
N LYS A 472 -10.50 -10.79 32.67
CA LYS A 472 -9.88 -12.13 32.72
C LYS A 472 -8.60 -12.16 31.89
N PRO A 473 -7.52 -12.78 32.35
CA PRO A 473 -6.25 -12.82 31.62
C PRO A 473 -6.34 -13.61 30.31
N ASP A 474 -7.29 -14.54 30.19
CA ASP A 474 -7.54 -15.39 29.02
C ASP A 474 -8.60 -14.82 28.04
N TRP A 475 -8.97 -13.54 28.18
CA TRP A 475 -10.03 -12.92 27.39
C TRP A 475 -9.78 -13.02 25.87
N VAL A 476 -8.51 -12.94 25.43
CA VAL A 476 -8.16 -13.07 24.01
C VAL A 476 -8.48 -14.46 23.49
N ALA A 477 -8.12 -15.51 24.23
CA ALA A 477 -8.44 -16.89 23.86
C ALA A 477 -9.97 -17.11 23.78
N LYS A 478 -10.69 -16.57 24.77
CA LYS A 478 -12.16 -16.62 24.79
C LYS A 478 -12.79 -15.84 23.64
N ALA A 479 -12.21 -14.71 23.25
CA ALA A 479 -12.70 -13.93 22.14
C ALA A 479 -12.52 -14.65 20.80
N TYR A 480 -11.39 -15.34 20.58
CA TYR A 480 -11.20 -16.20 19.42
C TYR A 480 -12.17 -17.40 19.41
N ALA A 481 -12.40 -18.02 20.57
CA ALA A 481 -13.30 -19.17 20.67
C ALA A 481 -14.78 -18.82 20.49
N GLY A 482 -15.19 -17.63 20.95
CA GLY A 482 -16.59 -17.19 20.98
C GLY A 482 -16.98 -16.14 19.94
N GLY A 483 -16.07 -15.77 19.03
CA GLY A 483 -16.32 -14.75 18.04
C GLY A 483 -15.34 -14.75 16.88
N THR A 484 -15.36 -13.67 16.11
CA THR A 484 -14.60 -13.49 14.90
C THR A 484 -13.63 -12.33 15.08
N PRO A 485 -12.33 -12.48 14.79
CA PRO A 485 -11.39 -11.36 14.78
C PRO A 485 -11.67 -10.40 13.63
N MET A 486 -11.07 -9.20 13.70
CA MET A 486 -11.09 -8.27 12.59
C MET A 486 -10.64 -8.94 11.29
N GLY A 487 -11.23 -8.51 10.15
CA GLY A 487 -11.08 -9.11 8.83
C GLY A 487 -12.08 -10.22 8.49
N GLY A 488 -12.79 -10.77 9.50
CA GLY A 488 -13.67 -11.93 9.33
C GLY A 488 -15.16 -11.61 9.31
N ASP A 489 -15.95 -12.68 9.21
CA ASP A 489 -17.42 -12.63 9.22
C ASP A 489 -17.97 -12.98 10.61
N LEU A 490 -18.97 -12.23 11.05
CA LEU A 490 -19.76 -12.65 12.20
C LEU A 490 -20.43 -13.99 11.90
N SER A 491 -20.39 -14.89 12.86
CA SER A 491 -21.16 -16.14 12.77
C SER A 491 -22.66 -15.86 12.64
N ALA A 492 -23.42 -16.84 12.18
CA ALA A 492 -24.87 -16.75 12.14
C ALA A 492 -25.41 -16.29 13.51
N ARG A 493 -26.40 -15.40 13.49
CA ARG A 493 -27.02 -14.87 14.72
C ARG A 493 -27.70 -16.01 15.50
N PRO A 494 -27.27 -16.30 16.75
CA PRO A 494 -27.95 -17.29 17.57
C PRO A 494 -29.40 -16.89 17.88
N ALA A 495 -30.26 -17.86 18.10
CA ALA A 495 -31.63 -17.62 18.54
C ALA A 495 -31.63 -16.81 19.85
N GLY A 496 -32.47 -15.76 19.91
CA GLY A 496 -32.55 -14.89 21.08
C GLY A 496 -31.45 -13.80 21.20
N ALA A 497 -30.38 -13.85 20.41
CA ALA A 497 -29.40 -12.77 20.40
C ALA A 497 -30.00 -11.48 19.84
N LYS A 498 -29.88 -10.38 20.59
CA LYS A 498 -30.48 -9.06 20.21
C LYS A 498 -29.63 -8.31 19.22
N ALA A 499 -28.33 -8.19 19.49
CA ALA A 499 -27.37 -7.46 18.66
C ALA A 499 -25.96 -8.03 18.86
N PRO A 500 -25.05 -7.86 17.89
CA PRO A 500 -23.66 -8.26 18.05
C PRO A 500 -22.98 -7.40 19.11
N SER A 501 -21.99 -7.96 19.78
CA SER A 501 -21.11 -7.28 20.73
C SER A 501 -19.68 -7.35 20.22
N PHE A 502 -18.94 -6.26 20.43
CA PHE A 502 -17.57 -6.13 19.95
C PHE A 502 -16.64 -5.87 21.14
N ILE A 503 -15.62 -6.71 21.30
CA ILE A 503 -14.49 -6.44 22.17
C ILE A 503 -13.48 -5.63 21.38
N VAL A 504 -13.03 -4.51 21.95
CA VAL A 504 -11.95 -3.71 21.38
C VAL A 504 -10.93 -3.41 22.47
N GLN A 505 -9.65 -3.57 22.12
CA GLN A 505 -8.52 -3.09 22.89
C GLN A 505 -7.59 -2.32 21.98
N ALA A 506 -7.23 -1.11 22.42
CA ALA A 506 -6.22 -0.26 21.79
C ALA A 506 -5.14 0.10 22.81
N MET A 507 -3.87 0.11 22.37
CA MET A 507 -2.71 0.51 23.16
C MET A 507 -1.92 1.54 22.36
N LYS A 508 -1.49 2.63 23.04
CA LYS A 508 -0.65 3.65 22.42
C LYS A 508 0.70 3.09 21.95
N ALA A 509 1.31 3.75 20.98
CA ALA A 509 2.72 3.54 20.68
C ALA A 509 3.61 3.97 21.85
N PRO A 510 4.69 3.26 22.15
CA PRO A 510 5.58 3.61 23.28
C PRO A 510 6.11 5.04 23.20
N GLU A 511 6.44 5.49 21.98
CA GLU A 511 7.08 6.78 21.66
C GLU A 511 6.11 7.91 21.29
N SER A 512 4.80 7.64 21.23
CA SER A 512 3.79 8.61 20.77
C SER A 512 2.84 9.08 21.86
N GLY A 513 1.77 9.79 21.47
CA GLY A 513 0.73 10.32 22.33
C GLY A 513 -0.12 9.24 23.02
N ASN A 514 -0.74 9.61 24.12
CA ASN A 514 -1.80 8.79 24.72
C ASN A 514 -3.02 8.74 23.78
N LEU A 515 -3.88 7.73 23.96
CA LEU A 515 -5.11 7.59 23.20
C LEU A 515 -6.19 8.57 23.67
N ASP A 516 -6.80 9.25 22.73
CA ASP A 516 -7.98 10.09 22.95
C ASP A 516 -9.23 9.20 23.09
N ARG A 517 -9.52 8.41 22.07
CA ARG A 517 -10.74 7.62 21.96
C ARG A 517 -10.62 6.42 21.05
N VAL A 518 -11.56 5.49 21.23
CA VAL A 518 -11.87 4.42 20.28
C VAL A 518 -13.26 4.67 19.71
N GLN A 519 -13.34 4.59 18.39
CA GLN A 519 -14.59 4.70 17.64
C GLN A 519 -14.92 3.38 16.96
N MET A 520 -16.22 3.09 16.86
CA MET A 520 -16.75 2.05 15.98
C MET A 520 -17.44 2.73 14.80
N VAL A 521 -16.94 2.49 13.62
CA VAL A 521 -17.58 2.93 12.38
C VAL A 521 -18.44 1.79 11.84
N LYS A 522 -19.72 2.06 11.66
CA LYS A 522 -20.70 1.14 11.09
C LYS A 522 -21.13 1.66 9.72
N VAL A 523 -21.11 0.77 8.72
CA VAL A 523 -21.73 1.01 7.40
C VAL A 523 -22.73 -0.12 7.17
N TRP A 524 -23.95 0.19 6.69
CA TRP A 524 -24.97 -0.83 6.48
C TRP A 524 -25.81 -0.57 5.24
N LEU A 525 -26.36 -1.63 4.68
CA LEU A 525 -27.25 -1.56 3.54
C LEU A 525 -28.56 -0.87 3.93
N ASP A 526 -29.02 0.11 3.14
CA ASP A 526 -30.29 0.81 3.34
C ASP A 526 -31.03 0.97 2.01
N GLY A 527 -31.98 0.08 1.76
CA GLY A 527 -32.64 -0.02 0.46
C GLY A 527 -31.66 -0.41 -0.64
N ASP A 528 -31.59 0.40 -1.68
CA ASP A 528 -30.67 0.24 -2.81
C ASP A 528 -29.34 1.00 -2.61
N GLY A 529 -29.13 1.58 -1.44
CA GLY A 529 -27.95 2.34 -1.05
C GLY A 529 -27.36 1.85 0.26
N TYR A 530 -26.57 2.70 0.90
CA TYR A 530 -25.97 2.43 2.19
C TYR A 530 -26.00 3.68 3.07
N LYS A 531 -25.86 3.46 4.39
CA LYS A 531 -25.69 4.52 5.40
C LYS A 531 -24.49 4.21 6.25
N GLU A 532 -23.96 5.23 6.92
CA GLU A 532 -22.86 5.12 7.86
C GLU A 532 -23.15 5.86 9.17
N LYS A 533 -22.48 5.41 10.23
CA LYS A 533 -22.48 6.10 11.53
C LYS A 533 -21.21 5.80 12.30
N VAL A 534 -20.70 6.83 12.97
CA VAL A 534 -19.55 6.71 13.88
C VAL A 534 -20.05 6.77 15.32
N PHE A 535 -19.58 5.83 16.15
CA PHE A 535 -19.88 5.76 17.58
C PHE A 535 -18.60 5.89 18.40
N ASP A 536 -18.54 6.82 19.33
CA ASP A 536 -17.50 6.86 20.36
C ASP A 536 -17.78 5.74 21.37
N VAL A 537 -16.94 4.69 21.38
CA VAL A 537 -17.19 3.48 22.20
C VAL A 537 -16.30 3.37 23.43
N ALA A 538 -15.18 4.09 23.45
CA ALA A 538 -14.35 4.29 24.64
C ALA A 538 -13.69 5.68 24.58
N LEU A 539 -13.71 6.39 25.68
CA LEU A 539 -13.16 7.75 25.84
C LEU A 539 -12.17 7.78 27.00
N SER A 540 -11.05 8.45 26.81
CA SER A 540 -10.11 8.71 27.90
C SER A 540 -10.61 9.82 28.85
N GLY A 541 -10.01 9.94 30.03
CA GLY A 541 -10.28 11.04 30.97
C GLY A 541 -11.69 11.07 31.57
N GLY A 542 -12.43 9.95 31.55
CA GLY A 542 -13.79 9.89 32.10
C GLY A 542 -14.84 10.69 31.33
N ARG A 543 -14.49 11.19 30.12
CA ARG A 543 -15.43 11.90 29.24
C ARG A 543 -16.59 10.99 28.82
N LYS A 544 -17.72 11.58 28.51
CA LYS A 544 -18.92 10.88 28.07
C LYS A 544 -19.46 11.51 26.81
N VAL A 545 -20.12 10.71 25.99
CA VAL A 545 -20.88 11.18 24.85
C VAL A 545 -22.10 11.96 25.35
N ASP A 546 -22.31 13.16 24.83
CA ASP A 546 -23.53 13.92 25.07
C ASP A 546 -24.70 13.23 24.36
N PRO A 547 -25.73 12.79 25.07
CA PRO A 547 -26.88 12.09 24.48
C PRO A 547 -27.69 12.94 23.53
N LYS A 548 -27.60 14.28 23.59
CA LYS A 548 -28.34 15.21 22.71
C LYS A 548 -27.65 15.39 21.38
N THR A 549 -26.31 15.46 21.39
CA THR A 549 -25.52 15.72 20.18
C THR A 549 -24.90 14.46 19.60
N GLY A 550 -24.79 13.39 20.38
CA GLY A 550 -24.07 12.15 20.02
C GLY A 550 -22.55 12.33 19.95
N LYS A 551 -22.01 13.46 20.40
CA LYS A 551 -20.58 13.81 20.35
C LYS A 551 -19.95 13.83 21.73
N ALA A 552 -18.66 13.51 21.81
CA ALA A 552 -17.88 13.64 23.03
C ALA A 552 -17.10 14.97 23.03
N PRO A 553 -16.87 15.59 24.21
CA PRO A 553 -15.97 16.74 24.30
C PRO A 553 -14.58 16.40 23.77
N ARG A 554 -13.86 17.42 23.27
CA ARG A 554 -12.46 17.27 22.85
C ARG A 554 -11.59 16.85 24.03
N VAL A 555 -10.51 16.10 23.75
CA VAL A 555 -9.56 15.62 24.80
C VAL A 555 -8.68 16.75 25.35
N GLY A 556 -8.57 17.85 24.61
CA GLY A 556 -7.64 18.95 24.88
C GLY A 556 -6.36 18.82 24.05
N ASP A 557 -5.41 19.72 24.30
CA ASP A 557 -4.12 19.78 23.61
C ASP A 557 -3.01 20.10 24.64
N THR A 558 -1.87 19.45 24.52
CA THR A 558 -0.70 19.66 25.40
C THR A 558 0.55 20.06 24.61
N VAL A 559 0.40 20.38 23.33
CA VAL A 559 1.50 20.76 22.44
C VAL A 559 1.98 22.19 22.75
N ASP A 560 3.26 22.32 23.03
CA ASP A 560 3.93 23.61 23.09
C ASP A 560 4.49 23.97 21.70
N LEU A 561 3.81 24.87 21.01
CA LEU A 561 4.19 25.32 19.68
C LEU A 561 5.50 26.13 19.61
N LYS A 562 6.12 26.47 20.75
CA LYS A 562 7.44 27.10 20.76
C LYS A 562 8.57 26.07 20.67
N THR A 563 8.34 24.89 21.26
CA THR A 563 9.37 23.86 21.40
C THR A 563 9.07 22.59 20.60
N GLY A 564 7.85 22.42 20.11
CA GLY A 564 7.39 21.17 19.48
C GLY A 564 7.24 20.02 20.46
N LYS A 565 7.26 20.27 21.77
CA LYS A 565 7.08 19.24 22.81
C LYS A 565 5.61 19.12 23.19
N TYR A 566 5.22 17.94 23.62
CA TYR A 566 3.89 17.65 24.19
C TYR A 566 4.04 16.76 25.43
N THR A 567 2.98 16.64 26.20
CA THR A 567 2.95 15.77 27.39
C THR A 567 1.81 14.78 27.34
N ASN A 568 2.02 13.61 27.90
CA ASN A 568 1.00 12.57 28.06
C ASN A 568 0.20 12.74 29.39
N THR A 569 -0.10 13.99 29.78
CA THR A 569 -0.92 14.30 30.98
C THR A 569 -2.41 14.14 30.73
N ILE A 570 -2.82 14.08 29.47
CA ILE A 570 -4.18 13.78 29.00
C ILE A 570 -4.19 12.48 28.20
N GLY A 571 -5.38 11.99 27.85
CA GLY A 571 -5.51 10.72 27.15
C GLY A 571 -5.33 9.51 28.09
N ALA A 572 -5.20 8.33 27.50
CA ALA A 572 -4.96 7.08 28.22
C ALA A 572 -3.99 6.16 27.45
N PRO A 573 -3.08 5.45 28.11
CA PRO A 573 -2.15 4.54 27.43
C PRO A 573 -2.85 3.30 26.84
N VAL A 574 -3.99 2.93 27.40
CA VAL A 574 -4.82 1.80 26.95
C VAL A 574 -6.28 2.20 27.02
N LEU A 575 -7.01 1.92 25.96
CA LEU A 575 -8.47 1.97 25.94
C LEU A 575 -9.01 0.59 25.57
N GLN A 576 -10.00 0.12 26.34
CA GLN A 576 -10.65 -1.15 26.08
C GLN A 576 -12.14 -1.09 26.41
N THR A 577 -12.94 -1.79 25.64
CA THR A 577 -14.39 -1.80 25.81
C THR A 577 -15.04 -3.05 25.25
N VAL A 578 -16.24 -3.34 25.74
CA VAL A 578 -17.21 -4.20 25.04
C VAL A 578 -18.39 -3.34 24.67
N TRP A 579 -18.53 -3.08 23.37
CA TRP A 579 -19.63 -2.32 22.83
C TRP A 579 -20.66 -3.23 22.15
N ARG A 580 -21.92 -2.90 22.24
CA ARG A 580 -23.03 -3.58 21.58
C ARG A 580 -23.72 -2.60 20.66
N ASP A 581 -24.00 -2.99 19.40
CA ASP A 581 -24.66 -2.11 18.45
C ASP A 581 -26.10 -1.79 18.90
N PRO A 582 -26.41 -0.53 19.28
CA PRO A 582 -27.75 -0.14 19.71
C PRO A 582 -28.75 -0.02 18.55
N GLU A 583 -28.23 0.02 17.31
CA GLU A 583 -29.02 0.22 16.08
C GLU A 583 -28.89 -0.98 15.12
N PHE A 584 -28.72 -2.17 15.69
CA PHE A 584 -28.56 -3.38 14.90
C PHE A 584 -29.89 -3.80 14.26
N ASP A 585 -29.85 -4.02 12.95
CA ASP A 585 -30.92 -4.64 12.19
C ASP A 585 -30.47 -6.00 11.64
N ALA A 586 -31.13 -7.08 12.09
CA ALA A 586 -30.77 -8.43 11.70
C ALA A 586 -31.12 -8.77 10.25
N ALA A 587 -31.91 -7.93 9.57
CA ALA A 587 -32.29 -8.13 8.17
C ALA A 587 -31.30 -7.45 7.20
N ARG A 588 -30.40 -6.60 7.69
CA ARG A 588 -29.54 -5.76 6.85
C ARG A 588 -28.08 -6.19 6.96
N PRO A 589 -27.38 -6.44 5.85
CA PRO A 589 -25.93 -6.55 5.85
C PRO A 589 -25.28 -5.32 6.43
N ALA A 590 -24.24 -5.50 7.23
CA ALA A 590 -23.50 -4.41 7.86
C ALA A 590 -22.00 -4.74 7.96
N VAL A 591 -21.19 -3.71 8.05
CA VAL A 591 -19.75 -3.78 8.28
C VAL A 591 -19.37 -2.86 9.43
N TYR A 592 -18.45 -3.35 10.27
CA TYR A 592 -17.98 -2.65 11.47
C TYR A 592 -16.47 -2.61 11.47
N TYR A 593 -15.87 -1.43 11.60
CA TYR A 593 -14.44 -1.35 11.83
C TYR A 593 -14.11 -0.34 12.93
N VAL A 594 -12.98 -0.58 13.57
CA VAL A 594 -12.48 0.26 14.67
C VAL A 594 -11.61 1.37 14.10
N ARG A 595 -11.80 2.59 14.60
CA ARG A 595 -10.86 3.71 14.47
C ARG A 595 -10.42 4.16 15.85
N VAL A 596 -9.10 4.32 16.04
CA VAL A 596 -8.49 4.78 17.29
C VAL A 596 -7.80 6.10 17.02
N LEU A 597 -7.97 7.09 17.88
CA LEU A 597 -7.29 8.37 17.80
C LEU A 597 -6.38 8.59 18.99
N GLU A 598 -5.20 9.16 18.77
CA GLU A 598 -4.32 9.70 19.80
C GLU A 598 -4.73 11.12 20.20
N ILE A 599 -4.17 11.63 21.29
CA ILE A 599 -4.21 13.06 21.62
C ILE A 599 -3.46 13.85 20.55
N PRO A 600 -3.68 15.17 20.40
CA PRO A 600 -2.89 15.98 19.49
C PRO A 600 -1.40 15.92 19.78
N THR A 601 -0.59 15.72 18.74
CA THR A 601 0.88 15.77 18.73
C THR A 601 1.35 16.73 17.64
N PRO A 602 2.58 17.25 17.66
CA PRO A 602 3.05 18.17 16.61
C PRO A 602 3.12 17.47 15.25
N ARG A 603 2.59 18.10 14.20
CA ARG A 603 2.75 17.63 12.82
C ARG A 603 4.20 17.91 12.34
N TRP A 604 4.73 17.07 11.44
CA TRP A 604 6.10 17.19 10.91
C TRP A 604 6.42 18.57 10.37
N THR A 605 5.47 19.24 9.71
CA THR A 605 5.64 20.62 9.21
C THR A 605 5.84 21.64 10.34
N THR A 606 5.19 21.43 11.47
CA THR A 606 5.36 22.23 12.67
C THR A 606 6.72 22.00 13.31
N LEU A 607 7.14 20.72 13.42
CA LEU A 607 8.47 20.37 13.93
C LEU A 607 9.58 20.94 13.06
N LEU A 608 9.42 20.86 11.72
CA LEU A 608 10.35 21.45 10.77
C LEU A 608 10.41 22.97 10.90
N ALA A 609 9.24 23.64 10.97
CA ALA A 609 9.17 25.09 11.11
C ALA A 609 9.88 25.57 12.40
N ILE A 610 9.65 24.91 13.53
CA ILE A 610 10.31 25.20 14.81
C ILE A 610 11.82 25.00 14.69
N LYS A 611 12.26 23.85 14.18
CA LYS A 611 13.68 23.49 14.05
C LYS A 611 14.45 24.46 13.15
N ARG A 612 13.79 25.01 12.14
CA ARG A 612 14.39 25.89 11.12
C ARG A 612 14.06 27.37 11.29
N HIS A 613 13.33 27.73 12.35
CA HIS A 613 12.85 29.09 12.59
C HIS A 613 12.06 29.67 11.41
N LEU A 614 11.24 28.82 10.77
CA LEU A 614 10.36 29.18 9.66
C LEU A 614 8.95 29.51 10.17
N PRO A 615 8.16 30.30 9.42
CA PRO A 615 6.73 30.44 9.72
C PRO A 615 6.01 29.11 9.55
N PHE A 616 4.97 28.88 10.35
CA PHE A 616 4.10 27.71 10.16
C PHE A 616 3.36 27.81 8.82
N PRO A 617 3.20 26.71 8.07
CA PRO A 617 2.41 26.70 6.85
C PRO A 617 0.98 27.17 7.11
N PRO A 618 0.45 28.14 6.34
CA PRO A 618 -0.83 28.79 6.65
C PRO A 618 -2.04 27.85 6.49
N ASN A 619 -1.93 26.87 5.60
CA ASN A 619 -3.03 25.97 5.22
C ASN A 619 -2.90 24.57 5.83
N ARG A 620 -2.12 24.42 6.91
CA ARG A 620 -1.91 23.13 7.58
C ARG A 620 -2.17 23.24 9.06
N ASP A 621 -2.79 22.20 9.62
CA ASP A 621 -2.91 22.07 11.06
C ASP A 621 -1.53 21.95 11.70
N LYS A 622 -1.34 22.61 12.83
CA LYS A 622 -0.06 22.60 13.56
C LYS A 622 0.13 21.31 14.36
N THR A 623 -0.97 20.64 14.63
CA THR A 623 -1.01 19.38 15.37
C THR A 623 -1.74 18.32 14.57
N ILE A 624 -1.41 17.07 14.82
CA ILE A 624 -2.03 15.90 14.21
C ILE A 624 -2.58 15.00 15.30
N GLN A 625 -3.75 14.40 15.09
CA GLN A 625 -4.25 13.28 15.89
C GLN A 625 -4.00 11.98 15.14
N GLU A 626 -2.85 11.39 15.41
CA GLU A 626 -2.47 10.10 14.85
C GLU A 626 -3.54 9.06 15.14
N ARG A 627 -3.66 8.09 14.26
CA ARG A 627 -4.76 7.13 14.34
C ARG A 627 -4.41 5.73 13.86
N ALA A 628 -5.30 4.81 14.18
CA ALA A 628 -5.24 3.45 13.67
C ALA A 628 -6.62 2.98 13.22
N TRP A 629 -6.64 2.07 12.23
CA TRP A 629 -7.85 1.48 11.66
C TRP A 629 -7.74 -0.03 11.69
N GLY A 630 -8.69 -0.71 12.32
CA GLY A 630 -8.80 -2.17 12.26
C GLY A 630 -9.49 -2.64 10.99
N SER A 631 -9.11 -3.78 10.46
CA SER A 631 -9.84 -4.41 9.36
C SER A 631 -11.29 -4.70 9.74
N PRO A 632 -12.24 -4.56 8.80
CA PRO A 632 -13.67 -4.68 9.10
C PRO A 632 -14.09 -6.07 9.55
N ILE A 633 -15.13 -6.12 10.39
CA ILE A 633 -15.91 -7.32 10.71
C ILE A 633 -17.26 -7.21 10.00
N TRP A 634 -17.64 -8.25 9.27
CA TRP A 634 -18.78 -8.24 8.38
C TRP A 634 -19.96 -9.02 8.97
N PHE A 635 -21.15 -8.48 8.84
CA PHE A 635 -22.40 -9.19 9.12
C PHE A 635 -23.21 -9.36 7.85
N THR A 636 -23.59 -10.60 7.56
CA THR A 636 -24.50 -10.94 6.47
C THR A 636 -25.68 -11.70 7.04
N PRO A 637 -26.92 -11.26 6.83
CA PRO A 637 -28.12 -11.93 7.32
C PRO A 637 -28.24 -13.37 6.77
N PRO A 638 -28.81 -14.31 7.53
CA PRO A 638 -29.18 -15.62 7.00
C PRO A 638 -30.16 -15.50 5.82
N GLY A 639 -29.91 -16.24 4.75
CA GLY A 639 -30.76 -16.23 3.54
C GLY A 639 -30.44 -15.11 2.54
N ALA A 640 -29.49 -14.22 2.82
CA ALA A 640 -28.94 -13.34 1.77
C ALA A 640 -28.32 -14.21 0.67
N LYS A 641 -28.51 -13.82 -0.60
CA LYS A 641 -27.79 -14.46 -1.71
C LYS A 641 -26.29 -14.22 -1.52
N VAL A 642 -25.57 -15.23 -1.07
CA VAL A 642 -24.11 -15.19 -0.95
C VAL A 642 -23.57 -16.33 -1.77
N ALA A 643 -22.93 -16.04 -2.90
CA ALA A 643 -22.16 -17.00 -3.64
C ALA A 643 -20.90 -17.35 -2.83
N GLN A 644 -20.62 -18.64 -2.71
CA GLN A 644 -19.37 -19.08 -2.09
C GLN A 644 -18.21 -18.68 -3.01
N LEU A 645 -17.22 -17.98 -2.46
CA LEU A 645 -15.96 -17.78 -3.15
C LEU A 645 -15.41 -19.16 -3.52
N ALA A 646 -15.29 -19.44 -4.82
CA ALA A 646 -14.73 -20.70 -5.28
C ALA A 646 -13.31 -20.81 -4.72
N GLY A 647 -13.11 -21.70 -3.77
CA GLY A 647 -11.78 -22.08 -3.32
C GLY A 647 -10.98 -22.63 -4.50
N PRO A 648 -9.63 -22.62 -4.46
CA PRO A 648 -8.83 -23.20 -5.52
C PRO A 648 -9.29 -24.64 -5.75
N GLN A 649 -9.85 -24.92 -6.92
CA GLN A 649 -10.17 -26.29 -7.32
C GLN A 649 -8.84 -27.05 -7.34
N ARG A 650 -8.67 -27.98 -6.40
CA ARG A 650 -7.59 -28.98 -6.48
C ARG A 650 -7.92 -29.85 -7.70
N ARG A 651 -7.20 -29.66 -8.78
CA ARG A 651 -7.06 -30.65 -9.85
C ARG A 651 -5.80 -31.46 -9.62
#